data_f75c313002274e49d54ce3a22b484f7b
#
_entry.id   f75c313002274e49d54ce3a22b484f7b
#
_cell.length_a   1.000
_cell.length_b   1.000
_cell.length_c   1.000
_cell.angle_alpha   90.00
_cell.angle_beta   90.00
_cell.angle_gamma   90.00
#
_symmetry.space_group_name_H-M   'P 1'
#
loop_
_entity.id
_entity.type
_entity.pdbx_description
1 polymer ?
#
loop_
_entity_poly.entity_id
_entity_poly.type
_entity_poly.pdbx_seq_one_letter_code
_entity_poly.pdbx_strand_id
1 'polypeptide(L)'
;MSKFKKILALVLTLCVICTVGIISVNSAEVAPKADSEVSASTGITIHYYCESGTPTIYYWNALPQNKVTNYPGPAMTSEGNKYYKYTFSDVTKINFLFVTNGVQSDELTRTTGEWWYKDKRWYNHDPSQVDPINRTDLRGDSIYFVITTRFYDGDTGNNVHCWEDKKANNPDSDPAWRGDFKGLIDKLDYIKALGFSAIWVTPVVENASGYDYHGYHAFDFSKVDPRYESSGADFQALIDAVHAKGMKIVQDVVWNHTGNFGENELCHMFDKQYDSIQDLGSLDCMKVNPDGPLAKSTPNYSTLNNPDAEYAARLNCMKTDKLDTAFNYHHSAGMDYEQPSEQTGQMAGDCVDVNTENQKVADYLNSCYMQYVDMGVDAFRLDTEKHINRWTLNNAYFPVYKGIDNFFIFGEVCARVRDTWNHGIQSDSPAFYGWAETESAWKNNWSTTNWQANLTNSVKHFEAHNNEQGAPTSSNAFLGSGNTYHTPDYSKSNGTGVIDFKMHWSFENASTAYAAALDEDRFFNDSTYNVMYVDSHDYGPDGQEKYRYKGGEQAWAENMNLMFTFRGIPCIFYGSEIQFKNDVEIDVGPGKPLEQTGRAYFGNNITGNVTATDFGKYTGASGNVASTLNKPLAKHLQQLNQIRRAVPALQMGQYASVGNMAYVRRYTKGGVDSLACVAISGGATFKNIPNGKYIDAVTGDVKTVTNGTLTSPSVGKGNMRVYVCCASGFKGISGKIGTNGTYLK
;
A
#
# COMPACT_ATOMS: atom_id res chain seq x y z
N MET A 1 -50.02 -10.32 -40.56
CA MET A 1 -50.08 -9.65 -41.87
C MET A 1 -48.96 -8.63 -41.86
N SER A 2 -48.01 -8.91 -42.53
CA SER A 2 -47.51 -8.62 -43.89
C SER A 2 -46.51 -7.47 -43.82
N LYS A 3 -45.22 -7.82 -43.91
CA LYS A 3 -44.37 -7.84 -45.13
C LYS A 3 -43.80 -6.47 -45.48
N PHE A 4 -42.50 -6.43 -45.51
CA PHE A 4 -41.49 -6.44 -46.56
C PHE A 4 -40.91 -5.04 -46.82
N LYS A 5 -39.67 -4.91 -46.83
CA LYS A 5 -38.46 -5.10 -47.60
C LYS A 5 -37.73 -3.77 -47.83
N LYS A 6 -36.43 -3.78 -47.50
CA LYS A 6 -35.20 -3.51 -48.31
C LYS A 6 -35.21 -2.37 -49.35
N ILE A 7 -34.04 -1.65 -49.36
CA ILE A 7 -33.12 -1.28 -50.45
C ILE A 7 -32.36 -0.02 -50.00
N LEU A 8 -31.07 -0.01 -49.74
CA LEU A 8 -29.79 -0.02 -50.49
C LEU A 8 -29.68 1.05 -51.60
N ALA A 9 -28.63 1.83 -51.52
CA ALA A 9 -27.74 2.47 -52.50
C ALA A 9 -27.37 3.89 -52.07
N LEU A 10 -26.14 4.19 -51.83
CA LEU A 10 -24.93 4.43 -52.62
C LEU A 10 -25.02 5.69 -53.52
N VAL A 11 -23.99 6.50 -53.43
CA VAL A 11 -23.31 7.36 -54.43
C VAL A 11 -22.93 8.74 -53.86
N LEU A 12 -21.66 8.91 -53.51
CA LEU A 12 -20.54 9.58 -54.18
C LEU A 12 -20.61 11.11 -54.41
N THR A 13 -19.63 11.77 -53.78
CA THR A 13 -18.66 12.76 -54.32
C THR A 13 -19.15 14.15 -54.72
N LEU A 14 -18.57 15.20 -54.16
CA LEU A 14 -17.63 16.11 -54.85
C LEU A 14 -16.96 17.13 -53.89
N CYS A 15 -15.67 17.36 -54.16
CA CYS A 15 -14.79 18.35 -53.58
C CYS A 15 -15.20 19.80 -53.86
N VAL A 16 -14.89 20.71 -52.94
CA VAL A 16 -14.42 22.06 -53.30
C VAL A 16 -13.26 22.47 -52.39
N ILE A 17 -12.16 22.79 -53.01
CA ILE A 17 -10.92 23.32 -52.47
C ILE A 17 -11.11 24.84 -52.22
N CYS A 18 -10.67 25.33 -51.08
CA CYS A 18 -10.19 26.69 -50.97
C CYS A 18 -9.00 26.77 -50.01
N THR A 19 -7.87 27.10 -50.57
CA THR A 19 -6.58 27.41 -49.98
C THR A 19 -6.57 28.77 -49.30
N VAL A 20 -6.04 28.85 -48.07
CA VAL A 20 -5.25 30.02 -47.60
C VAL A 20 -4.28 29.62 -46.46
N GLY A 21 -3.00 29.84 -46.73
CA GLY A 21 -2.02 30.41 -45.82
C GLY A 21 -1.46 29.52 -44.71
N ILE A 22 -0.30 28.96 -44.99
CA ILE A 22 0.62 28.27 -44.07
C ILE A 22 1.34 29.30 -43.19
N ILE A 23 1.31 29.12 -41.88
CA ILE A 23 2.45 29.45 -41.01
C ILE A 23 2.81 28.16 -40.26
N SER A 24 3.93 27.60 -40.62
CA SER A 24 4.49 26.40 -40.00
C SER A 24 5.15 26.76 -38.65
N VAL A 25 4.66 26.14 -37.59
CA VAL A 25 5.45 25.95 -36.35
C VAL A 25 5.70 24.45 -36.25
N ASN A 26 6.96 24.05 -36.37
CA ASN A 26 7.40 22.68 -36.19
C ASN A 26 7.17 22.26 -34.76
N SER A 27 6.14 21.48 -34.49
CA SER A 27 6.10 20.52 -33.37
C SER A 27 6.36 19.15 -33.97
N ALA A 28 7.45 18.52 -33.56
CA ALA A 28 7.75 17.15 -33.92
C ALA A 28 6.62 16.25 -33.38
N GLU A 29 5.76 15.77 -34.28
CA GLU A 29 4.89 14.63 -34.00
C GLU A 29 5.76 13.41 -33.76
N VAL A 30 5.73 12.91 -32.50
CA VAL A 30 6.13 11.53 -32.22
C VAL A 30 5.02 10.65 -32.78
N ALA A 31 5.33 9.95 -33.85
CA ALA A 31 4.45 8.93 -34.42
C ALA A 31 4.12 7.89 -33.34
N PRO A 32 2.86 7.44 -33.23
CA PRO A 32 2.54 6.32 -32.35
C PRO A 32 3.33 5.10 -32.83
N LYS A 33 4.08 4.47 -31.87
CA LYS A 33 4.67 3.16 -32.11
C LYS A 33 3.51 2.23 -32.48
N ALA A 34 3.66 1.57 -33.60
CA ALA A 34 2.74 0.52 -34.04
C ALA A 34 2.66 -0.54 -32.91
N ASP A 35 1.44 -0.86 -32.50
CA ASP A 35 1.15 -1.99 -31.63
C ASP A 35 1.83 -3.23 -32.20
N SER A 36 2.86 -3.72 -31.55
CA SER A 36 3.35 -5.06 -31.75
C SER A 36 2.30 -5.97 -31.12
N GLU A 37 1.54 -6.69 -31.93
CA GLU A 37 0.78 -7.85 -31.46
C GLU A 37 1.72 -8.71 -30.62
N VAL A 38 1.52 -8.72 -29.31
CA VAL A 38 2.15 -9.70 -28.43
C VAL A 38 1.48 -11.02 -28.74
N SER A 39 2.09 -11.78 -29.66
CA SER A 39 1.75 -13.18 -29.80
C SER A 39 2.04 -13.84 -28.46
N ALA A 40 1.04 -14.44 -27.82
CA ALA A 40 1.22 -15.23 -26.62
C ALA A 40 2.38 -16.21 -26.88
N SER A 41 3.50 -16.03 -26.19
CA SER A 41 4.66 -16.90 -26.35
C SER A 41 4.29 -18.27 -25.81
N THR A 42 4.31 -19.30 -26.62
CA THR A 42 4.03 -20.69 -26.21
C THR A 42 5.24 -21.33 -25.55
N GLY A 43 6.02 -20.57 -24.76
CA GLY A 43 7.26 -21.07 -24.18
C GLY A 43 7.76 -20.24 -23.00
N ILE A 44 8.94 -20.60 -22.51
CA ILE A 44 9.64 -19.92 -21.40
C ILE A 44 10.96 -19.38 -21.92
N THR A 45 11.22 -18.11 -21.76
CA THR A 45 12.54 -17.50 -22.04
C THR A 45 13.16 -17.02 -20.74
N ILE A 46 14.40 -17.42 -20.50
CA ILE A 46 15.17 -17.02 -19.31
C ILE A 46 16.38 -16.21 -19.74
N HIS A 47 16.52 -15.00 -19.17
CA HIS A 47 17.69 -14.14 -19.25
C HIS A 47 18.42 -14.18 -17.93
N TYR A 48 19.69 -14.53 -17.94
CA TYR A 48 20.50 -14.67 -16.72
C TYR A 48 21.66 -13.67 -16.75
N TYR A 49 21.76 -12.84 -15.72
CA TYR A 49 22.91 -11.97 -15.53
C TYR A 49 24.07 -12.75 -14.92
N CYS A 50 25.19 -12.80 -15.62
CA CYS A 50 26.38 -13.53 -15.21
C CYS A 50 27.62 -12.62 -15.26
N GLU A 51 28.18 -12.34 -14.09
CA GLU A 51 29.32 -11.43 -13.95
C GLU A 51 30.57 -11.90 -14.76
N SER A 52 30.82 -13.21 -14.81
CA SER A 52 31.99 -13.77 -15.48
C SER A 52 31.78 -15.21 -15.92
N GLY A 53 32.28 -15.55 -17.09
CA GLY A 53 32.17 -16.89 -17.68
C GLY A 53 30.97 -17.00 -18.62
N THR A 54 30.77 -18.20 -19.17
CA THR A 54 29.60 -18.52 -19.99
C THR A 54 28.73 -19.50 -19.19
N PRO A 55 27.51 -19.11 -18.77
CA PRO A 55 26.63 -19.97 -18.02
C PRO A 55 26.04 -21.07 -18.89
N THR A 56 25.73 -22.21 -18.26
CA THR A 56 24.86 -23.24 -18.81
C THR A 56 23.60 -23.34 -17.97
N ILE A 57 22.54 -23.91 -18.52
CA ILE A 57 21.27 -24.11 -17.82
C ILE A 57 20.94 -25.61 -17.77
N TYR A 58 21.08 -26.22 -16.58
CA TYR A 58 20.64 -27.60 -16.35
C TYR A 58 19.18 -27.62 -15.96
N TYR A 59 18.35 -28.41 -16.62
CA TYR A 59 16.92 -28.40 -16.40
C TYR A 59 16.30 -29.80 -16.37
N TRP A 60 15.16 -29.89 -15.65
CA TRP A 60 14.34 -31.10 -15.52
C TRP A 60 12.85 -30.73 -15.37
N ASN A 61 11.98 -31.73 -15.42
CA ASN A 61 10.54 -31.53 -15.35
C ASN A 61 9.98 -30.47 -16.34
N ALA A 62 10.54 -30.41 -17.54
CA ALA A 62 10.05 -29.50 -18.58
C ALA A 62 8.72 -30.02 -19.15
N LEU A 63 7.62 -29.50 -18.63
CA LEU A 63 6.27 -29.90 -18.99
C LEU A 63 5.83 -29.26 -20.34
N PRO A 64 4.91 -29.90 -21.10
CA PRO A 64 4.19 -31.15 -20.75
C PRO A 64 4.96 -32.43 -21.04
N GLN A 65 6.12 -32.39 -21.67
CA GLN A 65 6.84 -33.60 -22.15
C GLN A 65 7.80 -34.17 -21.11
N ASN A 66 7.92 -33.59 -19.94
CA ASN A 66 8.83 -33.97 -18.85
C ASN A 66 10.29 -34.16 -19.32
N LYS A 67 10.78 -33.19 -20.14
CA LYS A 67 12.16 -33.22 -20.66
C LYS A 67 13.17 -32.93 -19.55
N VAL A 68 14.32 -33.58 -19.67
CA VAL A 68 15.49 -33.36 -18.80
C VAL A 68 16.74 -33.25 -19.68
N THR A 69 17.73 -32.49 -19.23
CA THR A 69 19.04 -32.40 -19.91
C THR A 69 20.13 -33.07 -19.09
N ASN A 70 21.26 -33.34 -19.72
CA ASN A 70 22.45 -33.84 -19.01
C ASN A 70 23.22 -32.69 -18.39
N TYR A 71 23.68 -32.87 -17.16
CA TYR A 71 24.51 -31.89 -16.45
C TYR A 71 25.82 -31.61 -17.19
N PRO A 72 26.30 -30.34 -17.33
CA PRO A 72 25.79 -29.10 -16.71
C PRO A 72 24.73 -28.39 -17.54
N GLY A 73 24.15 -29.00 -18.55
CA GLY A 73 23.14 -28.43 -19.43
C GLY A 73 23.72 -27.70 -20.65
N PRO A 74 22.87 -27.25 -21.57
CA PRO A 74 23.27 -26.47 -22.72
C PRO A 74 23.80 -25.07 -22.30
N ALA A 75 24.75 -24.54 -23.12
CA ALA A 75 25.23 -23.19 -22.93
C ALA A 75 24.13 -22.17 -23.26
N MET A 76 24.05 -21.12 -22.50
CA MET A 76 23.18 -19.97 -22.77
C MET A 76 23.83 -19.05 -23.80
N THR A 77 23.00 -18.38 -24.61
CA THR A 77 23.44 -17.46 -25.66
C THR A 77 23.65 -16.07 -25.07
N SER A 78 24.83 -15.47 -25.30
CA SER A 78 25.11 -14.10 -24.86
C SER A 78 24.25 -13.07 -25.60
N GLU A 79 23.69 -12.12 -24.86
CA GLU A 79 22.92 -10.96 -25.39
C GLU A 79 23.68 -9.63 -25.24
N GLY A 80 24.89 -9.66 -24.67
CA GLY A 80 25.64 -8.46 -24.29
C GLY A 80 25.35 -8.06 -22.83
N ASN A 81 26.01 -7.00 -22.34
CA ASN A 81 25.82 -6.44 -21.00
C ASN A 81 25.80 -7.47 -19.86
N LYS A 82 26.54 -8.58 -20.04
CA LYS A 82 26.60 -9.73 -19.11
C LYS A 82 25.29 -10.56 -19.01
N TYR A 83 24.30 -10.30 -19.86
CA TYR A 83 23.11 -11.15 -19.95
C TYR A 83 23.31 -12.30 -20.92
N TYR A 84 22.70 -13.43 -20.58
CA TYR A 84 22.69 -14.67 -21.36
C TYR A 84 21.26 -15.21 -21.41
N LYS A 85 20.82 -15.66 -22.58
CA LYS A 85 19.46 -16.15 -22.83
C LYS A 85 19.38 -17.62 -23.13
N TYR A 86 18.31 -18.25 -22.66
CA TYR A 86 17.88 -19.56 -23.11
C TYR A 86 16.36 -19.62 -23.25
N THR A 87 15.87 -20.12 -24.41
CA THR A 87 14.43 -20.21 -24.68
C THR A 87 14.00 -21.68 -24.76
N PHE A 88 12.95 -22.00 -24.03
CA PHE A 88 12.27 -23.30 -24.02
C PHE A 88 10.99 -23.18 -24.82
N SER A 89 10.99 -23.70 -26.08
CA SER A 89 9.80 -23.74 -26.93
C SER A 89 8.88 -24.86 -26.46
N ASP A 90 7.57 -24.56 -26.44
CA ASP A 90 6.52 -25.54 -26.08
C ASP A 90 6.67 -26.13 -24.66
N VAL A 91 7.15 -25.32 -23.74
CA VAL A 91 7.30 -25.65 -22.32
C VAL A 91 6.46 -24.70 -21.49
N THR A 92 5.60 -25.23 -20.65
CA THR A 92 4.67 -24.47 -19.79
C THR A 92 5.16 -24.32 -18.35
N LYS A 93 6.01 -25.26 -17.89
CA LYS A 93 6.67 -25.22 -16.58
C LYS A 93 8.00 -25.94 -16.65
N ILE A 94 9.01 -25.44 -15.93
CA ILE A 94 10.35 -26.01 -15.91
C ILE A 94 11.04 -25.77 -14.58
N ASN A 95 11.79 -26.79 -14.12
CA ASN A 95 12.74 -26.67 -13.03
C ASN A 95 14.15 -26.61 -13.61
N PHE A 96 15.01 -25.77 -13.08
CA PHE A 96 16.36 -25.59 -13.62
C PHE A 96 17.31 -24.97 -12.59
N LEU A 97 18.61 -24.99 -12.90
CA LEU A 97 19.64 -24.21 -12.23
C LEU A 97 20.67 -23.72 -13.26
N PHE A 98 21.35 -22.67 -12.92
CA PHE A 98 22.50 -22.19 -13.70
C PHE A 98 23.76 -22.82 -13.20
N VAL A 99 24.68 -23.11 -14.14
CA VAL A 99 26.04 -23.55 -13.80
C VAL A 99 27.04 -22.62 -14.45
N THR A 100 27.88 -21.96 -13.65
CA THR A 100 28.88 -21.00 -14.12
C THR A 100 30.21 -21.31 -13.45
N ASN A 101 31.26 -21.53 -14.24
CA ASN A 101 32.60 -21.87 -13.74
C ASN A 101 32.60 -23.06 -12.74
N GLY A 102 31.70 -24.02 -12.95
CA GLY A 102 31.55 -25.19 -12.09
C GLY A 102 30.75 -24.97 -10.79
N VAL A 103 30.25 -23.75 -10.57
CA VAL A 103 29.38 -23.40 -9.42
C VAL A 103 27.93 -23.43 -9.87
N GLN A 104 27.07 -24.03 -9.07
CA GLN A 104 25.62 -24.12 -9.30
C GLN A 104 24.90 -22.97 -8.57
N SER A 105 23.82 -22.47 -9.18
CA SER A 105 22.82 -21.63 -8.49
C SER A 105 21.91 -22.51 -7.61
N ASP A 106 21.02 -21.86 -6.86
CA ASP A 106 19.86 -22.53 -6.25
C ASP A 106 18.98 -23.16 -7.34
N GLU A 107 18.13 -24.14 -6.96
CA GLU A 107 17.12 -24.70 -7.83
C GLU A 107 16.00 -23.69 -8.05
N LEU A 108 15.62 -23.50 -9.31
CA LEU A 108 14.69 -22.46 -9.74
C LEU A 108 13.54 -23.08 -10.55
N THR A 109 12.38 -22.47 -10.48
CA THR A 109 11.19 -22.88 -11.25
C THR A 109 10.60 -21.69 -11.98
N ARG A 110 10.16 -21.87 -13.25
CA ARG A 110 9.39 -20.86 -13.99
C ARG A 110 8.32 -21.49 -14.86
N THR A 111 7.29 -20.71 -15.09
CA THR A 111 6.18 -21.02 -16.01
C THR A 111 6.30 -20.16 -17.27
N THR A 112 5.37 -20.34 -18.22
CA THR A 112 5.30 -19.59 -19.48
C THR A 112 5.54 -18.10 -19.28
N GLY A 113 6.40 -17.51 -20.11
CA GLY A 113 6.75 -16.08 -20.03
C GLY A 113 8.21 -15.80 -20.37
N GLU A 114 8.59 -14.54 -20.27
CA GLU A 114 9.94 -14.05 -20.45
C GLU A 114 10.44 -13.47 -19.12
N TRP A 115 11.60 -13.96 -18.64
CA TRP A 115 12.06 -13.74 -17.29
C TRP A 115 13.52 -13.38 -17.24
N TRP A 116 13.87 -12.33 -16.49
CA TRP A 116 15.26 -11.91 -16.20
C TRP A 116 15.63 -12.30 -14.78
N TYR A 117 16.83 -12.89 -14.61
CA TYR A 117 17.38 -13.26 -13.31
C TYR A 117 18.71 -12.59 -13.06
N LYS A 118 18.76 -11.72 -12.06
CA LYS A 118 19.95 -10.96 -11.66
C LYS A 118 20.00 -10.81 -10.15
N ASP A 119 21.19 -10.98 -9.56
CA ASP A 119 21.44 -10.80 -8.12
C ASP A 119 20.47 -11.59 -7.22
N LYS A 120 20.15 -12.83 -7.62
CA LYS A 120 19.15 -13.73 -7.00
C LYS A 120 17.71 -13.21 -7.05
N ARG A 121 17.39 -12.29 -7.96
CA ARG A 121 16.06 -11.70 -8.15
C ARG A 121 15.51 -11.99 -9.53
N TRP A 122 14.19 -12.05 -9.61
CA TRP A 122 13.45 -12.22 -10.86
C TRP A 122 12.79 -10.92 -11.30
N TYR A 123 12.75 -10.69 -12.60
CA TYR A 123 12.12 -9.56 -13.24
C TYR A 123 11.31 -10.07 -14.43
N ASN A 124 10.17 -9.47 -14.72
CA ASN A 124 9.35 -9.72 -15.91
C ASN A 124 9.70 -8.82 -17.10
N HIS A 125 10.72 -8.00 -16.96
CA HIS A 125 11.27 -7.08 -17.96
C HIS A 125 12.80 -7.02 -17.81
N ASP A 126 13.48 -6.43 -18.81
CA ASP A 126 14.94 -6.20 -18.72
C ASP A 126 15.24 -5.12 -17.66
N PRO A 127 15.80 -5.48 -16.50
CA PRO A 127 16.07 -4.51 -15.44
C PRO A 127 17.18 -3.50 -15.79
N SER A 128 17.87 -3.65 -16.92
CA SER A 128 18.82 -2.66 -17.43
C SER A 128 18.17 -1.56 -18.28
N GLN A 129 16.92 -1.73 -18.66
CA GLN A 129 16.15 -0.80 -19.51
C GLN A 129 15.23 0.13 -18.71
N VAL A 130 15.12 -0.06 -17.40
CA VAL A 130 14.26 0.76 -16.56
C VAL A 130 14.97 2.08 -16.25
N ASP A 131 14.34 3.19 -16.57
CA ASP A 131 14.75 4.50 -16.12
C ASP A 131 14.82 4.54 -14.57
N PRO A 132 15.81 5.20 -13.97
CA PRO A 132 15.91 5.27 -12.52
C PRO A 132 14.64 5.86 -11.92
N ILE A 133 13.96 5.10 -11.05
CA ILE A 133 12.74 5.54 -10.39
C ILE A 133 13.11 6.67 -9.42
N ASN A 134 12.61 7.86 -9.69
CA ASN A 134 12.91 9.05 -8.88
C ASN A 134 11.91 9.17 -7.72
N ARG A 135 12.08 8.33 -6.69
CA ARG A 135 11.27 8.42 -5.46
C ARG A 135 11.67 9.64 -4.64
N THR A 136 10.69 10.24 -3.99
CA THR A 136 10.89 11.35 -3.06
C THR A 136 10.30 11.01 -1.69
N ASP A 137 10.69 11.74 -0.64
CA ASP A 137 10.20 11.53 0.74
C ASP A 137 8.67 11.57 0.79
N LEU A 138 8.04 10.48 1.23
CA LEU A 138 6.58 10.32 1.28
C LEU A 138 5.90 11.31 2.24
N ARG A 139 6.63 11.90 3.19
CA ARG A 139 6.09 12.97 4.06
C ARG A 139 5.65 14.20 3.26
N GLY A 140 6.16 14.40 2.05
CA GLY A 140 5.71 15.44 1.13
C GLY A 140 4.30 15.22 0.59
N ASP A 141 3.76 14.04 0.73
CA ASP A 141 2.53 13.59 0.08
C ASP A 141 1.34 13.51 1.05
N SER A 142 0.19 13.25 0.48
CA SER A 142 -1.03 12.80 1.14
C SER A 142 -1.59 11.61 0.39
N ILE A 143 -2.12 10.64 1.13
CA ILE A 143 -2.52 9.34 0.63
C ILE A 143 -4.04 9.27 0.48
N TYR A 144 -4.51 8.78 -0.67
CA TYR A 144 -5.88 8.36 -0.89
C TYR A 144 -5.91 6.83 -0.93
N PHE A 145 -6.57 6.21 0.05
CA PHE A 145 -6.62 4.77 0.21
C PHE A 145 -7.87 4.17 -0.40
N VAL A 146 -7.72 3.11 -1.20
CA VAL A 146 -8.82 2.42 -1.86
C VAL A 146 -8.77 0.90 -1.67
N ILE A 147 -9.93 0.26 -1.54
CA ILE A 147 -10.10 -1.15 -1.87
C ILE A 147 -10.31 -1.20 -3.38
N THR A 148 -9.35 -1.75 -4.11
CA THR A 148 -9.33 -1.75 -5.58
C THR A 148 -10.64 -2.26 -6.16
N THR A 149 -11.11 -3.41 -5.70
CA THR A 149 -12.35 -4.06 -6.17
C THR A 149 -13.63 -3.26 -5.87
N ARG A 150 -13.56 -2.28 -4.96
CA ARG A 150 -14.74 -1.51 -4.52
C ARG A 150 -14.72 -0.04 -4.94
N PHE A 151 -13.65 0.40 -5.64
CA PHE A 151 -13.48 1.80 -5.98
C PHE A 151 -14.16 2.20 -7.29
N TYR A 152 -13.70 1.69 -8.43
CA TYR A 152 -14.30 1.97 -9.74
C TYR A 152 -14.09 0.80 -10.71
N ASP A 153 -15.14 0.43 -11.43
CA ASP A 153 -15.21 -0.61 -12.44
C ASP A 153 -14.86 0.01 -13.81
N GLY A 154 -13.70 -0.32 -14.32
CA GLY A 154 -13.22 0.17 -15.62
C GLY A 154 -13.45 -0.82 -16.76
N ASP A 155 -13.54 -2.11 -16.43
CA ASP A 155 -13.79 -3.19 -17.37
C ASP A 155 -14.81 -4.19 -16.81
N THR A 156 -16.06 -4.04 -17.19
CA THR A 156 -17.13 -4.94 -16.74
C THR A 156 -16.96 -6.40 -17.21
N GLY A 157 -15.98 -6.67 -18.09
CA GLY A 157 -15.69 -8.02 -18.60
C GLY A 157 -14.89 -8.89 -17.62
N ASN A 158 -14.20 -8.28 -16.63
CA ASN A 158 -13.45 -8.98 -15.61
C ASN A 158 -14.16 -9.09 -14.24
N ASN A 159 -15.41 -8.62 -14.16
CA ASN A 159 -16.22 -8.72 -12.95
C ASN A 159 -16.52 -10.18 -12.58
N VAL A 160 -16.22 -10.58 -11.36
CA VAL A 160 -16.37 -11.96 -10.89
C VAL A 160 -16.95 -12.01 -9.49
N HIS A 161 -17.92 -12.89 -9.28
CA HIS A 161 -18.35 -13.28 -7.93
C HIS A 161 -17.24 -14.09 -7.24
N CYS A 162 -16.97 -13.84 -5.95
CA CYS A 162 -16.26 -14.81 -5.15
C CYS A 162 -17.22 -15.90 -4.62
N TRP A 163 -16.65 -16.96 -4.03
CA TRP A 163 -17.44 -18.16 -3.67
C TRP A 163 -18.53 -17.87 -2.65
N GLU A 164 -18.31 -16.91 -1.76
CA GLU A 164 -19.27 -16.56 -0.72
C GLU A 164 -20.19 -15.38 -1.10
N ASP A 165 -20.11 -14.86 -2.33
CA ASP A 165 -21.01 -13.80 -2.80
C ASP A 165 -22.49 -14.21 -2.69
N LYS A 166 -22.76 -15.47 -2.99
CA LYS A 166 -24.11 -16.02 -2.87
C LYS A 166 -24.57 -16.07 -1.40
N LYS A 167 -23.68 -16.38 -0.46
CA LYS A 167 -23.95 -16.35 0.97
C LYS A 167 -24.17 -14.92 1.46
N ALA A 168 -23.39 -13.98 0.93
CA ALA A 168 -23.54 -12.54 1.19
C ALA A 168 -24.79 -11.94 0.55
N ASN A 169 -25.42 -12.61 -0.41
CA ASN A 169 -26.49 -12.10 -1.28
C ASN A 169 -26.04 -10.88 -2.12
N ASN A 170 -24.79 -10.83 -2.55
CA ASN A 170 -24.35 -9.83 -3.52
C ASN A 170 -25.08 -10.06 -4.86
N PRO A 171 -25.71 -9.01 -5.44
CA PRO A 171 -26.38 -9.16 -6.73
C PRO A 171 -25.36 -9.23 -7.90
N ASP A 172 -25.80 -9.77 -9.04
CA ASP A 172 -24.98 -9.83 -10.26
C ASP A 172 -24.49 -8.46 -10.75
N SER A 173 -25.18 -7.39 -10.37
CA SER A 173 -24.80 -6.02 -10.67
C SER A 173 -23.72 -5.46 -9.72
N ASP A 174 -23.40 -6.17 -8.63
CA ASP A 174 -22.41 -5.79 -7.64
C ASP A 174 -21.66 -7.01 -7.09
N PRO A 175 -20.97 -7.79 -7.93
CA PRO A 175 -20.12 -8.87 -7.46
C PRO A 175 -18.97 -8.32 -6.60
N ALA A 176 -18.40 -9.12 -5.71
CA ALA A 176 -17.35 -8.67 -4.81
C ALA A 176 -16.10 -8.18 -5.58
N TRP A 177 -15.70 -8.88 -6.62
CA TRP A 177 -14.67 -8.45 -7.57
C TRP A 177 -15.31 -7.62 -8.69
N ARG A 178 -15.31 -6.30 -8.53
CA ARG A 178 -15.95 -5.36 -9.45
C ARG A 178 -15.05 -4.25 -9.94
N GLY A 179 -14.31 -3.60 -9.04
CA GLY A 179 -13.32 -2.58 -9.40
C GLY A 179 -12.01 -3.23 -9.83
N ASP A 180 -11.23 -2.53 -10.66
CA ASP A 180 -10.05 -3.03 -11.33
C ASP A 180 -8.97 -1.95 -11.54
N PHE A 181 -7.80 -2.32 -12.10
CA PHE A 181 -6.73 -1.37 -12.39
C PHE A 181 -7.12 -0.36 -13.46
N LYS A 182 -7.92 -0.76 -14.43
CA LYS A 182 -8.43 0.16 -15.46
C LYS A 182 -9.31 1.24 -14.83
N GLY A 183 -10.16 0.87 -13.89
CA GLY A 183 -10.99 1.80 -13.15
C GLY A 183 -10.19 2.77 -12.31
N LEU A 184 -9.11 2.30 -11.67
CA LEU A 184 -8.17 3.18 -10.97
C LEU A 184 -7.52 4.18 -11.92
N ILE A 185 -6.99 3.71 -13.07
CA ILE A 185 -6.39 4.56 -14.12
C ILE A 185 -7.39 5.63 -14.57
N ASP A 186 -8.62 5.26 -14.84
CA ASP A 186 -9.69 6.16 -15.31
C ASP A 186 -10.06 7.23 -14.27
N LYS A 187 -9.77 7.01 -12.97
CA LYS A 187 -10.12 7.91 -11.86
C LYS A 187 -8.94 8.60 -11.18
N LEU A 188 -7.72 8.46 -11.70
CA LEU A 188 -6.55 9.18 -11.16
C LEU A 188 -6.75 10.70 -11.17
N ASP A 189 -7.39 11.26 -12.19
CA ASP A 189 -7.69 12.69 -12.25
C ASP A 189 -8.70 13.13 -11.18
N TYR A 190 -9.64 12.27 -10.76
CA TYR A 190 -10.51 12.53 -9.62
C TYR A 190 -9.71 12.63 -8.31
N ILE A 191 -8.83 11.67 -8.05
CA ILE A 191 -7.99 11.64 -6.85
C ILE A 191 -7.06 12.87 -6.82
N LYS A 192 -6.43 13.20 -7.95
CA LYS A 192 -5.58 14.40 -8.10
C LYS A 192 -6.38 15.69 -7.97
N ALA A 193 -7.64 15.74 -8.44
CA ALA A 193 -8.54 16.90 -8.27
C ALA A 193 -8.93 17.14 -6.80
N LEU A 194 -8.99 16.09 -5.98
CA LEU A 194 -9.09 16.22 -4.51
C LEU A 194 -7.78 16.74 -3.87
N GLY A 195 -6.65 16.62 -4.58
CA GLY A 195 -5.34 17.14 -4.19
C GLY A 195 -4.37 16.07 -3.67
N PHE A 196 -4.75 14.80 -3.65
CA PHE A 196 -3.89 13.71 -3.20
C PHE A 196 -2.78 13.42 -4.19
N SER A 197 -1.60 13.10 -3.67
CA SER A 197 -0.40 12.83 -4.45
C SER A 197 0.14 11.41 -4.29
N ALA A 198 -0.50 10.58 -3.48
CA ALA A 198 -0.25 9.16 -3.40
C ALA A 198 -1.57 8.39 -3.37
N ILE A 199 -1.59 7.21 -3.99
CA ILE A 199 -2.68 6.25 -3.91
C ILE A 199 -2.19 5.00 -3.17
N TRP A 200 -2.94 4.53 -2.18
CA TRP A 200 -2.71 3.24 -1.53
C TRP A 200 -3.75 2.25 -2.01
N VAL A 201 -3.28 1.16 -2.63
CA VAL A 201 -4.09 0.06 -3.15
C VAL A 201 -3.97 -1.17 -2.25
N THR A 202 -5.07 -1.89 -2.03
CA THR A 202 -5.08 -3.19 -1.33
C THR A 202 -4.16 -4.19 -2.02
N PRO A 203 -3.77 -5.33 -1.38
CA PRO A 203 -2.81 -6.26 -1.95
C PRO A 203 -3.21 -6.72 -3.33
N VAL A 204 -2.22 -6.79 -4.23
CA VAL A 204 -2.43 -7.11 -5.66
C VAL A 204 -2.10 -8.55 -6.01
N VAL A 205 -1.51 -9.31 -5.09
CA VAL A 205 -1.10 -10.70 -5.31
C VAL A 205 -2.28 -11.62 -5.52
N GLU A 206 -2.07 -12.75 -6.19
CA GLU A 206 -3.11 -13.72 -6.47
C GLU A 206 -3.73 -14.29 -5.19
N ASN A 207 -5.06 -14.23 -5.08
CA ASN A 207 -5.83 -14.61 -3.90
C ASN A 207 -6.64 -15.88 -4.11
N ALA A 208 -6.89 -16.60 -3.02
CA ALA A 208 -7.90 -17.64 -2.97
C ALA A 208 -8.49 -17.77 -1.56
N SER A 209 -9.74 -17.39 -1.41
CA SER A 209 -10.56 -17.68 -0.23
C SER A 209 -12.05 -17.51 -0.58
N GLY A 210 -12.91 -17.79 0.38
CA GLY A 210 -14.37 -17.66 0.17
C GLY A 210 -14.79 -16.23 -0.14
N TYR A 211 -14.14 -15.24 0.48
CA TYR A 211 -14.51 -13.81 0.36
C TYR A 211 -13.27 -12.93 0.24
N ASP A 212 -12.49 -13.17 -0.80
CA ASP A 212 -11.12 -12.69 -0.98
C ASP A 212 -10.96 -11.34 -1.72
N TYR A 213 -12.06 -10.65 -2.02
CA TYR A 213 -12.08 -9.41 -2.81
C TYR A 213 -11.19 -8.28 -2.27
N HIS A 214 -10.81 -8.36 -1.01
CA HIS A 214 -9.96 -7.37 -0.34
C HIS A 214 -8.44 -7.58 -0.57
N GLY A 215 -8.02 -8.75 -1.06
CA GLY A 215 -6.64 -9.02 -1.45
C GLY A 215 -5.72 -9.60 -0.37
N TYR A 216 -6.18 -9.79 0.87
CA TYR A 216 -5.32 -10.21 1.99
C TYR A 216 -5.16 -11.73 2.14
N HIS A 217 -5.73 -12.53 1.25
CA HIS A 217 -5.70 -13.99 1.31
C HIS A 217 -4.87 -14.57 0.16
N ALA A 218 -3.56 -14.30 0.20
CA ALA A 218 -2.64 -14.74 -0.86
C ALA A 218 -2.65 -16.25 -1.08
N PHE A 219 -2.74 -16.65 -2.34
CA PHE A 219 -2.51 -18.01 -2.81
C PHE A 219 -1.18 -18.14 -3.56
N ASP A 220 -0.74 -17.09 -4.24
CA ASP A 220 0.56 -17.02 -4.91
C ASP A 220 1.13 -15.60 -4.80
N PHE A 221 2.13 -15.40 -3.94
CA PHE A 221 2.78 -14.10 -3.76
C PHE A 221 3.57 -13.62 -4.98
N SER A 222 3.92 -14.53 -5.88
CA SER A 222 4.76 -14.22 -7.04
C SER A 222 3.99 -13.63 -8.21
N LYS A 223 2.66 -13.60 -8.15
CA LYS A 223 1.78 -13.19 -9.26
C LYS A 223 0.79 -12.11 -8.84
N VAL A 224 0.43 -11.27 -9.80
CA VAL A 224 -0.73 -10.37 -9.69
C VAL A 224 -2.01 -11.18 -9.93
N ASP A 225 -3.08 -10.85 -9.19
CA ASP A 225 -4.37 -11.51 -9.37
C ASP A 225 -4.99 -11.08 -10.71
N PRO A 226 -5.31 -12.03 -11.60
CA PRO A 226 -5.80 -11.71 -12.94
C PRO A 226 -7.17 -11.01 -12.94
N ARG A 227 -7.90 -11.04 -11.84
CA ARG A 227 -9.20 -10.34 -11.70
C ARG A 227 -9.05 -8.83 -11.58
N TYR A 228 -7.86 -8.30 -11.30
CA TYR A 228 -7.57 -6.86 -11.35
C TYR A 228 -7.22 -6.37 -12.74
N GLU A 229 -6.79 -7.28 -13.64
CA GLU A 229 -6.15 -6.92 -14.90
C GLU A 229 -7.11 -6.99 -16.08
N SER A 230 -6.86 -6.17 -17.07
CA SER A 230 -7.52 -6.20 -18.36
C SER A 230 -6.58 -5.71 -19.47
N SER A 231 -6.99 -5.82 -20.73
CA SER A 231 -6.14 -5.44 -21.87
C SER A 231 -5.66 -3.99 -21.75
N GLY A 232 -4.34 -3.80 -21.66
CA GLY A 232 -3.69 -2.49 -21.52
C GLY A 232 -3.83 -1.86 -20.13
N ALA A 233 -4.26 -2.62 -19.13
CA ALA A 233 -4.39 -2.18 -17.75
C ALA A 233 -3.95 -3.28 -16.77
N ASP A 234 -2.71 -3.73 -16.90
CA ASP A 234 -2.01 -4.53 -15.91
C ASP A 234 -1.44 -3.66 -14.78
N PHE A 235 -0.79 -4.27 -13.81
CA PHE A 235 -0.25 -3.53 -12.66
C PHE A 235 0.85 -2.55 -13.06
N GLN A 236 1.68 -2.86 -14.07
CA GLN A 236 2.68 -1.92 -14.57
C GLN A 236 2.03 -0.69 -15.20
N ALA A 237 0.96 -0.89 -15.99
CA ALA A 237 0.22 0.22 -16.60
C ALA A 237 -0.40 1.15 -15.55
N LEU A 238 -0.87 0.60 -14.41
CA LEU A 238 -1.35 1.41 -13.29
C LEU A 238 -0.20 2.23 -12.69
N ILE A 239 0.96 1.62 -12.42
CA ILE A 239 2.14 2.32 -11.87
C ILE A 239 2.55 3.47 -12.81
N ASP A 240 2.66 3.19 -14.10
CA ASP A 240 3.05 4.18 -15.11
C ASP A 240 2.05 5.33 -15.20
N ALA A 241 0.75 5.03 -15.16
CA ALA A 241 -0.31 6.05 -15.18
C ALA A 241 -0.28 6.94 -13.94
N VAL A 242 -0.04 6.36 -12.75
CA VAL A 242 0.11 7.09 -11.48
C VAL A 242 1.31 8.04 -11.57
N HIS A 243 2.46 7.55 -12.03
CA HIS A 243 3.69 8.36 -12.18
C HIS A 243 3.52 9.45 -13.26
N ALA A 244 2.84 9.16 -14.37
CA ALA A 244 2.53 10.16 -15.40
C ALA A 244 1.67 11.33 -14.88
N LYS A 245 0.88 11.10 -13.81
CA LYS A 245 0.16 12.17 -13.11
C LYS A 245 1.03 12.91 -12.07
N GLY A 246 2.29 12.54 -11.88
CA GLY A 246 3.17 13.04 -10.81
C GLY A 246 2.72 12.60 -9.42
N MET A 247 2.03 11.47 -9.34
CA MET A 247 1.58 10.82 -8.13
C MET A 247 2.50 9.63 -7.77
N LYS A 248 2.29 9.06 -6.59
CA LYS A 248 2.98 7.87 -6.10
C LYS A 248 2.00 6.74 -5.86
N ILE A 249 2.51 5.50 -5.92
CA ILE A 249 1.74 4.31 -5.58
C ILE A 249 2.31 3.65 -4.32
N VAL A 250 1.43 3.37 -3.37
CA VAL A 250 1.68 2.59 -2.16
C VAL A 250 0.98 1.25 -2.33
N GLN A 251 1.74 0.17 -2.35
CA GLN A 251 1.20 -1.19 -2.42
C GLN A 251 1.06 -1.76 -1.03
N ASP A 252 -0.10 -2.35 -0.74
CA ASP A 252 -0.29 -3.17 0.45
C ASP A 252 0.40 -4.53 0.28
N VAL A 253 1.13 -4.96 1.30
CA VAL A 253 1.90 -6.21 1.29
C VAL A 253 1.65 -7.02 2.55
N VAL A 254 1.62 -8.33 2.42
CA VAL A 254 1.37 -9.27 3.53
C VAL A 254 2.56 -10.21 3.66
N TRP A 255 3.29 -10.14 4.79
CA TRP A 255 4.38 -11.08 5.08
C TRP A 255 4.03 -12.11 6.14
N ASN A 256 2.98 -11.84 6.93
CA ASN A 256 2.63 -12.64 8.09
C ASN A 256 1.91 -13.94 7.75
N HIS A 257 1.00 -13.94 6.78
CA HIS A 257 0.09 -15.04 6.51
C HIS A 257 -0.27 -15.18 5.05
N THR A 258 -0.84 -16.33 4.71
CA THR A 258 -1.46 -16.63 3.42
C THR A 258 -2.98 -16.72 3.56
N GLY A 259 -3.68 -16.98 2.47
CA GLY A 259 -5.09 -17.37 2.53
C GLY A 259 -5.30 -18.71 3.25
N ASN A 260 -6.55 -18.99 3.59
CA ASN A 260 -6.96 -20.18 4.32
C ASN A 260 -6.87 -21.50 3.51
N PHE A 261 -6.51 -21.42 2.24
CA PHE A 261 -6.23 -22.58 1.37
C PHE A 261 -4.72 -22.87 1.23
N GLY A 262 -3.89 -22.12 1.95
CA GLY A 262 -2.45 -22.16 1.84
C GLY A 262 -1.92 -21.43 0.62
N GLU A 263 -0.63 -21.25 0.58
CA GLU A 263 0.07 -20.61 -0.54
C GLU A 263 0.85 -21.67 -1.31
N ASN A 264 0.95 -21.47 -2.61
CA ASN A 264 1.47 -22.44 -3.57
C ASN A 264 2.86 -23.00 -3.24
N GLU A 265 3.77 -22.20 -2.70
CA GLU A 265 5.14 -22.62 -2.39
C GLU A 265 5.38 -22.88 -0.89
N LEU A 266 4.56 -22.32 -0.01
CA LEU A 266 4.78 -22.37 1.45
C LEU A 266 3.91 -23.46 2.12
N CYS A 267 2.64 -23.58 1.73
CA CYS A 267 1.71 -24.54 2.28
C CYS A 267 0.75 -25.05 1.20
N HIS A 268 1.22 -25.95 0.36
CA HIS A 268 0.51 -26.41 -0.83
C HIS A 268 -0.59 -27.44 -0.49
N MET A 269 -1.69 -26.97 0.09
CA MET A 269 -2.86 -27.81 0.39
C MET A 269 -3.74 -28.07 -0.83
N PHE A 270 -3.82 -27.10 -1.74
CA PHE A 270 -4.70 -27.10 -2.91
C PHE A 270 -3.95 -26.75 -4.18
N ASP A 271 -4.43 -27.29 -5.30
CA ASP A 271 -4.08 -26.88 -6.65
C ASP A 271 -5.19 -26.00 -7.21
N LYS A 272 -4.86 -24.81 -7.75
CA LYS A 272 -5.79 -24.02 -8.54
C LYS A 272 -5.95 -24.64 -9.93
N GLN A 273 -7.21 -24.87 -10.32
CA GLN A 273 -7.57 -25.42 -11.62
C GLN A 273 -8.68 -24.55 -12.22
N TYR A 274 -8.29 -23.60 -13.07
CA TYR A 274 -9.23 -22.75 -13.78
C TYR A 274 -8.68 -22.37 -15.15
N ASP A 275 -9.56 -22.28 -16.14
CA ASP A 275 -9.21 -21.88 -17.52
C ASP A 275 -9.49 -20.39 -17.78
N SER A 276 -10.30 -19.75 -16.93
CA SER A 276 -10.65 -18.32 -17.06
C SER A 276 -10.90 -17.67 -15.70
N ILE A 277 -10.88 -16.33 -15.66
CA ILE A 277 -11.19 -15.57 -14.45
C ILE A 277 -12.60 -15.81 -13.93
N GLN A 278 -13.53 -16.24 -14.81
CA GLN A 278 -14.92 -16.53 -14.44
C GLN A 278 -15.02 -17.80 -13.56
N ASP A 279 -14.08 -18.71 -13.71
CA ASP A 279 -14.03 -19.94 -12.92
C ASP A 279 -13.60 -19.68 -11.48
N LEU A 280 -12.92 -18.55 -11.22
CA LEU A 280 -12.49 -18.12 -9.88
C LEU A 280 -13.67 -17.81 -8.93
N GLY A 281 -14.86 -17.64 -9.44
CA GLY A 281 -16.10 -17.48 -8.66
C GLY A 281 -16.64 -18.76 -8.05
N SER A 282 -15.97 -19.90 -8.17
CA SER A 282 -16.40 -21.21 -7.72
C SER A 282 -15.32 -21.94 -6.93
N LEU A 283 -15.71 -22.65 -5.86
CA LEU A 283 -14.83 -23.60 -5.15
C LEU A 283 -14.30 -24.70 -6.06
N ASP A 284 -14.95 -24.97 -7.19
CA ASP A 284 -14.48 -25.97 -8.15
C ASP A 284 -13.14 -25.61 -8.79
N CYS A 285 -12.72 -24.33 -8.69
CA CYS A 285 -11.39 -23.91 -9.12
C CYS A 285 -10.26 -24.43 -8.20
N MET A 286 -10.61 -24.94 -7.01
CA MET A 286 -9.66 -25.45 -6.03
C MET A 286 -9.81 -26.98 -5.91
N LYS A 287 -8.74 -27.71 -6.15
CA LYS A 287 -8.69 -29.16 -5.93
C LYS A 287 -7.67 -29.46 -4.84
N VAL A 288 -8.01 -30.37 -3.95
CA VAL A 288 -7.05 -30.85 -2.96
C VAL A 288 -5.83 -31.42 -3.68
N ASN A 289 -4.65 -30.90 -3.35
CA ASN A 289 -3.40 -31.46 -3.84
C ASN A 289 -3.25 -32.91 -3.33
N PRO A 290 -3.27 -33.94 -4.20
CA PRO A 290 -3.24 -35.32 -3.77
C PRO A 290 -1.96 -35.72 -3.03
N ASP A 291 -0.88 -35.01 -3.26
CA ASP A 291 0.42 -35.19 -2.61
C ASP A 291 0.64 -34.23 -1.45
N GLY A 292 -0.27 -33.28 -1.28
CA GLY A 292 -0.19 -32.22 -0.26
C GLY A 292 -0.52 -32.68 1.15
N PRO A 293 -0.28 -31.79 2.13
CA PRO A 293 -0.46 -32.10 3.54
C PRO A 293 -1.93 -32.38 3.92
N LEU A 294 -2.88 -31.71 3.29
CA LEU A 294 -4.30 -31.90 3.57
C LEU A 294 -4.81 -33.27 3.13
N ALA A 295 -4.41 -33.74 1.94
CA ALA A 295 -4.76 -35.10 1.49
C ALA A 295 -4.16 -36.20 2.38
N LYS A 296 -3.00 -35.97 2.98
CA LYS A 296 -2.35 -36.91 3.89
C LYS A 296 -2.98 -36.88 5.29
N SER A 297 -3.36 -35.75 5.80
CA SER A 297 -3.99 -35.59 7.13
C SER A 297 -5.48 -35.95 7.11
N THR A 298 -6.17 -35.69 6.01
CA THR A 298 -7.62 -35.90 5.84
C THR A 298 -7.91 -36.48 4.44
N PRO A 299 -7.66 -37.79 4.19
CA PRO A 299 -7.81 -38.37 2.85
C PRO A 299 -9.22 -38.28 2.25
N ASN A 300 -10.24 -38.12 3.07
CA ASN A 300 -11.64 -37.93 2.64
C ASN A 300 -12.10 -36.49 2.59
N TYR A 301 -11.20 -35.49 2.62
CA TYR A 301 -11.54 -34.09 2.63
C TYR A 301 -12.54 -33.70 1.53
N SER A 302 -12.31 -34.10 0.30
CA SER A 302 -13.19 -33.78 -0.85
C SER A 302 -14.60 -34.40 -0.75
N THR A 303 -14.87 -35.24 0.24
CA THR A 303 -16.21 -35.81 0.51
C THR A 303 -16.87 -35.21 1.74
N LEU A 304 -16.21 -34.29 2.44
CA LEU A 304 -16.80 -33.51 3.53
C LEU A 304 -17.82 -32.54 2.92
N ASN A 305 -19.05 -32.65 3.32
CA ASN A 305 -20.13 -31.77 2.86
C ASN A 305 -20.58 -30.83 4.00
N ASN A 306 -19.66 -30.44 4.84
CA ASN A 306 -19.91 -29.60 6.01
C ASN A 306 -18.75 -28.58 6.15
N PRO A 307 -19.02 -27.28 5.98
CA PRO A 307 -18.01 -26.22 6.07
C PRO A 307 -17.21 -26.23 7.38
N ASP A 308 -17.85 -26.54 8.52
CA ASP A 308 -17.16 -26.59 9.82
C ASP A 308 -16.20 -27.78 9.89
N ALA A 309 -16.55 -28.91 9.28
CA ALA A 309 -15.68 -30.07 9.21
C ALA A 309 -14.49 -29.83 8.24
N GLU A 310 -14.73 -29.16 7.13
CA GLU A 310 -13.69 -28.74 6.18
C GLU A 310 -12.71 -27.75 6.82
N TYR A 311 -13.24 -26.74 7.52
CA TYR A 311 -12.43 -25.80 8.31
C TYR A 311 -11.58 -26.51 9.35
N ALA A 312 -12.20 -27.39 10.17
CA ALA A 312 -11.50 -28.14 11.20
C ALA A 312 -10.39 -29.05 10.59
N ALA A 313 -10.63 -29.62 9.41
CA ALA A 313 -9.64 -30.44 8.71
C ALA A 313 -8.44 -29.62 8.26
N ARG A 314 -8.65 -28.41 7.67
CA ARG A 314 -7.56 -27.50 7.29
C ARG A 314 -6.75 -27.06 8.52
N LEU A 315 -7.43 -26.62 9.57
CA LEU A 315 -6.77 -26.21 10.82
C LEU A 315 -5.96 -27.36 11.44
N ASN A 316 -6.51 -28.60 11.45
CA ASN A 316 -5.78 -29.77 11.92
C ASN A 316 -4.57 -30.10 11.01
N CYS A 317 -4.71 -29.90 9.70
CA CYS A 317 -3.61 -30.06 8.75
C CYS A 317 -2.44 -29.13 9.13
N MET A 318 -2.70 -27.86 9.29
CA MET A 318 -1.67 -26.87 9.65
C MET A 318 -0.95 -27.20 10.96
N LYS A 319 -1.67 -27.73 11.95
CA LYS A 319 -1.10 -28.14 13.25
C LYS A 319 -0.24 -29.39 13.18
N THR A 320 -0.57 -30.31 12.29
CA THR A 320 -0.04 -31.70 12.32
C THR A 320 0.77 -32.08 11.08
N ASP A 321 1.01 -31.12 10.19
CA ASP A 321 1.73 -31.38 8.95
C ASP A 321 3.15 -31.93 9.22
N LYS A 322 3.42 -33.06 8.62
CA LYS A 322 4.73 -33.71 8.67
C LYS A 322 5.48 -33.63 7.34
N LEU A 323 4.85 -33.10 6.31
CA LEU A 323 5.45 -32.93 4.98
C LEU A 323 6.26 -31.63 4.93
N ASP A 324 5.85 -30.61 5.67
CA ASP A 324 6.62 -29.37 5.82
C ASP A 324 7.86 -29.58 6.71
N THR A 325 8.83 -30.32 6.17
CA THR A 325 10.12 -30.57 6.86
C THR A 325 11.01 -29.33 6.89
N ALA A 326 10.75 -28.36 6.02
CA ALA A 326 11.44 -27.06 5.96
C ALA A 326 10.89 -26.08 6.99
N PHE A 327 9.72 -26.34 7.54
CA PHE A 327 9.01 -25.45 8.46
C PHE A 327 8.74 -24.09 7.84
N ASN A 328 8.04 -24.09 6.70
CA ASN A 328 7.71 -22.89 5.93
C ASN A 328 6.63 -22.04 6.61
N TYR A 329 5.84 -22.65 7.47
CA TYR A 329 4.80 -21.99 8.24
C TYR A 329 4.77 -22.51 9.69
N HIS A 330 4.15 -21.73 10.60
CA HIS A 330 4.05 -22.12 11.99
C HIS A 330 3.00 -23.21 12.18
N HIS A 331 3.42 -24.34 12.76
CA HIS A 331 2.52 -25.46 13.09
C HIS A 331 1.84 -25.19 14.44
N SER A 332 1.09 -24.11 14.53
CA SER A 332 0.40 -23.71 15.74
C SER A 332 -1.11 -23.68 15.57
N ALA A 333 -1.81 -23.52 16.69
CA ALA A 333 -3.25 -23.29 16.73
C ALA A 333 -3.58 -21.81 16.40
N GLY A 334 -4.46 -21.20 17.12
CA GLY A 334 -4.71 -19.78 17.08
C GLY A 334 -3.67 -19.00 17.87
N MET A 335 -3.75 -17.71 17.79
CA MET A 335 -2.95 -16.75 18.57
C MET A 335 -3.71 -16.28 19.81
N ASP A 336 -2.93 -15.87 20.83
CA ASP A 336 -3.42 -15.09 21.94
C ASP A 336 -2.76 -13.72 21.88
N TYR A 337 -3.57 -12.67 21.83
CA TYR A 337 -3.07 -11.30 21.89
C TYR A 337 -2.26 -11.06 23.15
N GLU A 338 -1.20 -10.28 23.05
CA GLU A 338 -0.30 -9.93 24.16
C GLU A 338 0.55 -11.10 24.70
N GLN A 339 0.62 -12.19 23.95
CA GLN A 339 1.52 -13.31 24.19
C GLN A 339 2.43 -13.53 22.97
N PRO A 340 3.58 -14.22 23.12
CA PRO A 340 4.41 -14.54 21.95
C PRO A 340 3.67 -15.28 20.83
N SER A 341 2.60 -16.00 21.15
CA SER A 341 1.73 -16.67 20.16
C SER A 341 0.99 -15.70 19.24
N GLU A 342 0.90 -14.42 19.58
CA GLU A 342 0.44 -13.37 18.67
C GLU A 342 1.27 -13.31 17.39
N GLN A 343 2.54 -13.67 17.46
CA GLN A 343 3.52 -13.61 16.37
C GLN A 343 3.87 -14.98 15.78
N THR A 344 3.21 -16.05 16.22
CA THR A 344 3.47 -17.43 15.77
C THR A 344 2.20 -18.28 15.66
N GLY A 345 1.03 -17.66 15.74
CA GLY A 345 -0.26 -18.33 15.73
C GLY A 345 -1.12 -17.92 14.54
N GLN A 346 -2.04 -18.82 14.15
CA GLN A 346 -2.92 -18.61 13.01
C GLN A 346 -3.86 -17.41 13.23
N MET A 347 -3.70 -16.36 12.43
CA MET A 347 -4.59 -15.20 12.44
C MET A 347 -5.92 -15.53 11.75
N ALA A 348 -7.00 -14.84 12.13
CA ALA A 348 -8.37 -15.07 11.63
C ALA A 348 -8.82 -16.54 11.71
N GLY A 349 -8.10 -17.37 12.49
CA GLY A 349 -8.46 -18.74 12.81
C GLY A 349 -7.92 -19.79 11.83
N ASP A 350 -7.85 -19.53 10.55
CA ASP A 350 -7.42 -20.51 9.53
C ASP A 350 -6.51 -19.94 8.42
N CYS A 351 -6.13 -18.69 8.48
CA CYS A 351 -5.07 -18.13 7.64
C CYS A 351 -3.74 -18.79 8.03
N VAL A 352 -3.03 -19.32 7.05
CA VAL A 352 -1.76 -20.01 7.33
C VAL A 352 -0.71 -18.99 7.74
N ASP A 353 -0.26 -19.09 8.99
CA ASP A 353 0.74 -18.20 9.58
C ASP A 353 2.14 -18.61 9.08
N VAL A 354 2.79 -17.71 8.37
CA VAL A 354 4.06 -17.99 7.70
C VAL A 354 5.21 -17.97 8.73
N ASN A 355 6.13 -18.92 8.66
CA ASN A 355 7.31 -18.93 9.54
C ASN A 355 8.29 -17.81 9.13
N THR A 356 8.02 -16.60 9.60
CA THR A 356 8.83 -15.42 9.34
C THR A 356 10.25 -15.51 9.91
N GLU A 357 10.50 -16.40 10.86
CA GLU A 357 11.81 -16.70 11.46
C GLU A 357 12.68 -17.62 10.59
N ASN A 358 12.13 -18.16 9.50
CA ASN A 358 12.86 -18.97 8.55
C ASN A 358 13.44 -18.10 7.42
N GLN A 359 14.78 -18.00 7.34
CA GLN A 359 15.46 -17.18 6.31
C GLN A 359 15.02 -17.54 4.88
N LYS A 360 14.77 -18.83 4.58
CA LYS A 360 14.33 -19.23 3.24
C LYS A 360 12.95 -18.66 2.89
N VAL A 361 12.07 -18.63 3.87
CA VAL A 361 10.73 -18.03 3.72
C VAL A 361 10.84 -16.53 3.55
N ALA A 362 11.67 -15.87 4.37
CA ALA A 362 11.93 -14.44 4.24
C ALA A 362 12.54 -14.12 2.85
N ASP A 363 13.48 -14.92 2.37
CA ASP A 363 14.08 -14.74 1.03
C ASP A 363 13.02 -14.90 -0.08
N TYR A 364 12.12 -15.88 0.04
CA TYR A 364 11.02 -16.09 -0.91
C TYR A 364 10.07 -14.88 -0.93
N LEU A 365 9.56 -14.46 0.22
CA LEU A 365 8.63 -13.32 0.32
C LEU A 365 9.28 -12.03 -0.17
N ASN A 366 10.52 -11.76 0.26
CA ASN A 366 11.26 -10.59 -0.22
C ASN A 366 11.47 -10.62 -1.74
N SER A 367 11.73 -11.80 -2.33
CA SER A 367 11.87 -11.90 -3.79
C SER A 367 10.55 -11.61 -4.52
N CYS A 368 9.43 -12.11 -3.98
CA CYS A 368 8.11 -11.86 -4.54
C CYS A 368 7.74 -10.37 -4.53
N TYR A 369 8.03 -9.67 -3.43
CA TYR A 369 7.66 -8.26 -3.31
C TYR A 369 8.69 -7.30 -3.93
N MET A 370 9.96 -7.69 -4.03
CA MET A 370 10.97 -6.86 -4.67
C MET A 370 10.68 -6.60 -6.15
N GLN A 371 10.02 -7.52 -6.86
CA GLN A 371 9.60 -7.29 -8.25
C GLN A 371 8.75 -6.02 -8.38
N TYR A 372 7.87 -5.73 -7.42
CA TYR A 372 7.01 -4.54 -7.45
C TYR A 372 7.80 -3.26 -7.17
N VAL A 373 8.83 -3.33 -6.32
CA VAL A 373 9.77 -2.21 -6.12
C VAL A 373 10.49 -1.90 -7.44
N ASP A 374 10.92 -2.93 -8.15
CA ASP A 374 11.60 -2.80 -9.43
C ASP A 374 10.66 -2.31 -10.54
N MET A 375 9.37 -2.66 -10.49
CA MET A 375 8.31 -2.12 -11.37
C MET A 375 8.03 -0.63 -11.13
N GLY A 376 8.39 -0.08 -9.97
CA GLY A 376 8.20 1.34 -9.69
C GLY A 376 7.33 1.67 -8.49
N VAL A 377 6.84 0.71 -7.73
CA VAL A 377 6.10 0.98 -6.49
C VAL A 377 6.95 1.87 -5.57
N ASP A 378 6.36 2.94 -5.04
CA ASP A 378 7.08 3.96 -4.27
C ASP A 378 7.19 3.64 -2.78
N ALA A 379 6.23 2.90 -2.24
CA ALA A 379 6.18 2.55 -0.83
C ALA A 379 5.37 1.28 -0.60
N PHE A 380 5.62 0.59 0.52
CA PHE A 380 4.76 -0.48 1.02
C PHE A 380 4.00 -0.04 2.27
N ARG A 381 2.73 -0.44 2.34
CA ARG A 381 2.02 -0.61 3.60
C ARG A 381 2.13 -2.08 3.99
N LEU A 382 2.74 -2.37 5.13
CA LEU A 382 2.87 -3.73 5.64
C LEU A 382 1.65 -4.08 6.50
N ASP A 383 0.87 -5.02 5.99
CA ASP A 383 -0.27 -5.60 6.72
C ASP A 383 0.22 -6.39 7.93
N THR A 384 -0.57 -6.37 9.00
CA THR A 384 -0.34 -7.22 10.18
C THR A 384 1.10 -7.20 10.70
N GLU A 385 1.80 -6.06 10.61
CA GLU A 385 3.18 -5.91 11.11
C GLU A 385 3.31 -6.30 12.58
N LYS A 386 2.26 -6.09 13.38
CA LYS A 386 2.21 -6.49 14.80
C LYS A 386 2.42 -7.99 14.99
N HIS A 387 2.01 -8.81 14.04
CA HIS A 387 2.07 -10.27 14.09
C HIS A 387 3.42 -10.84 13.65
N ILE A 388 4.39 -9.98 13.36
CA ILE A 388 5.79 -10.35 13.11
C ILE A 388 6.67 -9.69 14.16
N ASN A 389 7.56 -10.46 14.78
CA ASN A 389 8.46 -9.89 15.78
C ASN A 389 9.34 -8.80 15.16
N ARG A 390 9.42 -7.63 15.80
CA ARG A 390 10.25 -6.51 15.30
C ARG A 390 11.74 -6.87 15.17
N TRP A 391 12.25 -7.83 15.98
CA TRP A 391 13.60 -8.36 15.82
C TRP A 391 13.73 -9.14 14.51
N THR A 392 12.73 -9.95 14.16
CA THR A 392 12.65 -10.68 12.88
C THR A 392 12.63 -9.71 11.70
N LEU A 393 11.76 -8.69 11.75
CA LEU A 393 11.69 -7.65 10.72
C LEU A 393 13.01 -6.92 10.53
N ASN A 394 13.68 -6.54 11.61
CA ASN A 394 14.97 -5.84 11.57
C ASN A 394 16.14 -6.70 11.06
N ASN A 395 16.02 -8.03 11.08
CA ASN A 395 17.08 -8.93 10.61
C ASN A 395 16.84 -9.49 9.21
N ALA A 396 15.60 -9.85 8.88
CA ALA A 396 15.31 -10.63 7.67
C ALA A 396 14.56 -9.85 6.57
N TYR A 397 13.83 -8.78 6.91
CA TYR A 397 12.96 -8.08 5.98
C TYR A 397 13.42 -6.66 5.69
N PHE A 398 13.41 -5.75 6.65
CA PHE A 398 13.74 -4.34 6.43
C PHE A 398 15.14 -4.09 5.82
N PRO A 399 16.20 -4.86 6.15
CA PRO A 399 17.50 -4.66 5.54
C PRO A 399 17.53 -4.84 4.02
N VAL A 400 16.61 -5.64 3.45
CA VAL A 400 16.50 -5.89 2.01
C VAL A 400 16.10 -4.63 1.25
N TYR A 401 15.26 -3.79 1.86
CA TYR A 401 14.76 -2.55 1.25
C TYR A 401 15.56 -1.32 1.66
N LYS A 402 16.38 -1.46 2.70
CA LYS A 402 17.25 -0.38 3.19
C LYS A 402 18.29 -0.03 2.15
N GLY A 403 18.35 1.24 1.75
CA GLY A 403 19.28 1.73 0.74
C GLY A 403 18.66 1.88 -0.65
N ILE A 404 17.42 1.46 -0.84
CA ILE A 404 16.62 1.86 -2.01
C ILE A 404 16.21 3.32 -1.78
N ASP A 405 16.64 4.21 -2.68
CA ASP A 405 16.50 5.65 -2.49
C ASP A 405 15.03 6.07 -2.31
N ASN A 406 14.74 6.69 -1.17
CA ASN A 406 13.41 7.14 -0.75
C ASN A 406 12.29 6.09 -0.80
N PHE A 407 12.60 4.79 -0.92
CA PHE A 407 11.59 3.75 -0.74
C PHE A 407 11.17 3.69 0.73
N PHE A 408 9.88 3.70 0.99
CA PHE A 408 9.35 3.79 2.34
C PHE A 408 8.43 2.62 2.69
N ILE A 409 8.55 2.10 3.90
CA ILE A 409 7.66 1.08 4.45
C ILE A 409 7.00 1.65 5.70
N PHE A 410 5.69 1.50 5.80
CA PHE A 410 4.95 1.78 7.03
C PHE A 410 3.98 0.64 7.32
N GLY A 411 3.90 0.22 8.58
CA GLY A 411 3.17 -0.98 8.90
C GLY A 411 1.97 -0.79 9.80
N GLU A 412 1.13 -1.81 9.80
CA GLU A 412 -0.03 -1.92 10.65
C GLU A 412 0.33 -2.63 11.96
N VAL A 413 0.60 -1.85 12.98
CA VAL A 413 0.75 -2.34 14.35
C VAL A 413 -0.53 -2.00 15.11
N CYS A 414 -1.59 -2.78 14.87
CA CYS A 414 -2.93 -2.55 15.42
C CYS A 414 -3.00 -3.00 16.88
N ALA A 415 -2.53 -2.16 17.78
CA ALA A 415 -2.54 -2.39 19.23
C ALA A 415 -3.51 -1.43 19.91
N ARG A 416 -4.42 -1.96 20.71
CA ARG A 416 -5.42 -1.17 21.44
C ARG A 416 -5.81 -1.75 22.79
N VAL A 417 -5.40 -2.94 23.10
CA VAL A 417 -6.04 -3.77 24.13
C VAL A 417 -5.60 -3.38 25.53
N ARG A 418 -4.41 -2.81 25.66
CA ARG A 418 -3.85 -2.46 26.95
C ARG A 418 -3.88 -0.97 27.21
N ASP A 419 -4.31 -0.57 28.38
CA ASP A 419 -4.15 0.81 28.84
C ASP A 419 -2.67 1.19 28.93
N THR A 420 -1.79 0.22 29.21
CA THR A 420 -0.37 0.43 29.42
C THR A 420 0.47 0.47 28.13
N TRP A 421 0.03 -0.11 27.02
CA TRP A 421 0.80 -0.05 25.80
C TRP A 421 0.97 1.39 25.26
N ASN A 422 0.09 2.26 25.68
CA ASN A 422 0.21 3.70 25.45
C ASN A 422 1.48 4.29 26.04
N HIS A 423 2.06 3.66 27.06
CA HIS A 423 3.28 4.07 27.75
C HIS A 423 4.50 3.30 27.24
N GLY A 424 4.39 2.62 26.11
CA GLY A 424 5.53 2.08 25.42
C GLY A 424 5.94 0.67 25.81
N ILE A 425 5.00 -0.25 25.90
CA ILE A 425 5.32 -1.68 25.90
C ILE A 425 5.99 -2.00 24.56
N GLN A 426 7.21 -2.52 24.61
CA GLN A 426 8.11 -2.50 23.45
C GLN A 426 7.86 -3.63 22.47
N SER A 427 7.26 -4.74 22.88
CA SER A 427 7.11 -5.94 22.04
C SER A 427 6.06 -5.79 20.94
N ASP A 428 4.98 -5.07 21.20
CA ASP A 428 3.80 -5.00 20.32
C ASP A 428 3.18 -3.61 20.16
N SER A 429 3.87 -2.55 20.62
CA SER A 429 3.38 -1.18 20.46
C SER A 429 3.89 -0.52 19.17
N PRO A 430 3.05 0.24 18.45
CA PRO A 430 3.42 0.89 17.19
C PRO A 430 4.69 1.73 17.29
N ALA A 431 4.89 2.40 18.43
CA ALA A 431 6.01 3.32 18.66
C ALA A 431 7.39 2.67 18.44
N PHE A 432 7.52 1.36 18.65
CA PHE A 432 8.83 0.70 18.64
C PHE A 432 9.20 -0.02 17.36
N TYR A 433 8.29 -0.17 16.39
CA TYR A 433 8.58 -0.83 15.13
C TYR A 433 9.47 -0.02 14.19
N GLY A 434 9.54 1.31 14.35
CA GLY A 434 10.47 2.17 13.62
C GLY A 434 11.91 2.23 14.18
N TRP A 435 12.22 1.43 15.24
CA TRP A 435 13.55 1.39 15.84
C TRP A 435 14.37 0.21 15.36
N ALA A 436 15.64 0.48 15.03
CA ALA A 436 16.60 -0.56 14.70
C ALA A 436 16.99 -1.36 15.94
N GLU A 437 17.31 -2.63 15.75
CA GLU A 437 17.87 -3.46 16.82
C GLU A 437 19.29 -3.01 17.16
N THR A 438 19.46 -2.47 18.34
CA THR A 438 20.76 -1.92 18.81
C THR A 438 21.32 -2.61 20.05
N GLU A 439 20.52 -3.43 20.72
CA GLU A 439 20.91 -4.11 21.92
C GLU A 439 21.92 -5.24 21.63
N SER A 440 23.01 -5.27 22.40
CA SER A 440 24.07 -6.26 22.20
C SER A 440 23.62 -7.71 22.36
N ALA A 441 22.57 -7.93 23.14
CA ALA A 441 21.98 -9.26 23.38
C ALA A 441 21.28 -9.80 22.12
N TRP A 442 20.75 -8.92 21.26
CA TRP A 442 19.91 -9.26 20.12
C TRP A 442 20.54 -8.97 18.78
N LYS A 443 21.41 -7.95 18.75
CA LYS A 443 22.11 -7.55 17.53
C LYS A 443 23.03 -8.68 17.05
N ASN A 444 22.92 -9.04 15.77
CA ASN A 444 23.72 -10.08 15.10
C ASN A 444 23.45 -11.53 15.59
N ASN A 445 22.31 -11.79 16.22
CA ASN A 445 21.94 -13.15 16.67
C ASN A 445 21.06 -13.90 15.66
N TRP A 446 20.76 -13.29 14.52
CA TRP A 446 19.99 -13.94 13.46
C TRP A 446 20.82 -15.04 12.77
N SER A 447 20.18 -16.21 12.55
CA SER A 447 20.78 -17.33 11.82
C SER A 447 20.14 -17.49 10.45
N THR A 448 20.96 -17.52 9.41
CA THR A 448 20.47 -17.77 8.04
C THR A 448 20.19 -19.25 7.75
N THR A 449 20.48 -20.14 8.68
CA THR A 449 20.36 -21.61 8.50
C THR A 449 19.62 -22.34 9.61
N ASN A 450 19.32 -21.69 10.72
CA ASN A 450 18.69 -22.31 11.89
C ASN A 450 17.44 -21.54 12.34
N TRP A 451 16.32 -21.82 11.70
CA TRP A 451 15.04 -21.20 12.02
C TRP A 451 14.58 -21.50 13.47
N GLN A 452 14.92 -22.66 14.04
CA GLN A 452 14.56 -23.01 15.42
C GLN A 452 15.21 -22.07 16.42
N ALA A 453 16.46 -21.71 16.18
CA ALA A 453 17.17 -20.71 16.98
C ALA A 453 16.52 -19.32 16.83
N ASN A 454 16.15 -18.94 15.63
CA ASN A 454 15.47 -17.66 15.35
C ASN A 454 14.11 -17.62 16.06
N LEU A 455 13.28 -18.65 15.90
CA LEU A 455 11.98 -18.74 16.58
C LEU A 455 12.11 -18.66 18.11
N THR A 456 13.10 -19.35 18.67
CA THR A 456 13.40 -19.28 20.11
C THR A 456 13.80 -17.86 20.51
N ASN A 457 14.58 -17.18 19.70
CA ASN A 457 15.04 -15.82 19.97
C ASN A 457 13.92 -14.79 19.80
N SER A 458 13.02 -14.94 18.83
CA SER A 458 11.87 -14.04 18.65
C SER A 458 10.94 -14.08 19.87
N VAL A 459 10.61 -15.28 20.37
CA VAL A 459 9.83 -15.45 21.61
C VAL A 459 10.53 -14.78 22.81
N LYS A 460 11.83 -15.04 22.99
CA LYS A 460 12.60 -14.42 24.10
C LYS A 460 12.68 -12.91 23.95
N HIS A 461 12.81 -12.41 22.72
CA HIS A 461 12.84 -10.97 22.44
C HIS A 461 11.50 -10.33 22.83
N PHE A 462 10.36 -10.94 22.46
CA PHE A 462 9.04 -10.52 22.87
C PHE A 462 8.92 -10.43 24.40
N GLU A 463 9.28 -11.52 25.09
CA GLU A 463 9.22 -11.60 26.57
C GLU A 463 10.11 -10.56 27.25
N ALA A 464 11.31 -10.32 26.73
CA ALA A 464 12.27 -9.35 27.28
C ALA A 464 11.78 -7.91 27.16
N HIS A 465 10.96 -7.61 26.16
CA HIS A 465 10.46 -6.26 25.86
C HIS A 465 8.98 -6.06 26.20
N ASN A 466 8.35 -7.01 26.86
CA ASN A 466 6.94 -6.92 27.24
C ASN A 466 6.73 -6.03 28.50
N ASN A 467 7.36 -4.86 28.52
CA ASN A 467 7.23 -3.85 29.58
C ASN A 467 7.82 -2.51 29.10
N GLU A 468 7.64 -1.45 29.90
CA GLU A 468 8.13 -0.09 29.59
C GLU A 468 9.61 0.14 29.93
N GLN A 469 10.23 -0.75 30.71
CA GLN A 469 11.58 -0.53 31.22
C GLN A 469 12.60 -0.45 30.08
N GLY A 470 13.35 0.65 30.05
CA GLY A 470 14.35 0.86 29.01
C GLY A 470 13.78 1.26 27.64
N ALA A 471 12.49 1.58 27.55
CA ALA A 471 11.89 2.02 26.30
C ALA A 471 12.66 3.22 25.68
N PRO A 472 13.04 3.16 24.41
CA PRO A 472 13.76 4.25 23.77
C PRO A 472 12.86 5.46 23.57
N THR A 473 13.48 6.65 23.55
CA THR A 473 12.80 7.91 23.26
C THR A 473 13.59 8.74 22.26
N SER A 474 12.90 9.61 21.53
CA SER A 474 13.48 10.50 20.52
C SER A 474 12.95 11.93 20.64
N SER A 475 13.73 12.88 20.18
CA SER A 475 13.30 14.28 19.97
C SER A 475 13.12 14.63 18.48
N ASN A 476 13.23 13.70 17.57
CA ASN A 476 13.27 13.95 16.12
C ASN A 476 12.06 14.72 15.58
N ALA A 477 10.87 14.51 16.15
CA ALA A 477 9.67 15.21 15.74
C ALA A 477 9.49 16.60 16.39
N PHE A 478 10.28 16.94 17.41
CA PHE A 478 10.07 18.13 18.22
C PHE A 478 11.02 19.28 17.84
N LEU A 479 10.54 20.50 17.87
CA LEU A 479 11.39 21.69 17.80
C LEU A 479 12.19 21.86 19.09
N GLY A 480 13.42 22.33 18.96
CA GLY A 480 14.23 22.74 20.07
C GLY A 480 13.77 24.05 20.70
N SER A 481 14.47 24.49 21.75
CA SER A 481 14.20 25.73 22.46
C SER A 481 14.11 26.92 21.49
N GLY A 482 13.13 27.79 21.69
CA GLY A 482 12.90 28.95 20.81
C GLY A 482 12.36 28.59 19.43
N ASN A 483 11.67 27.47 19.29
CA ASN A 483 11.12 26.96 18.02
C ASN A 483 12.21 26.76 16.93
N THR A 484 13.37 26.28 17.34
CA THR A 484 14.48 25.99 16.42
C THR A 484 14.37 24.59 15.88
N TYR A 485 14.53 24.44 14.54
CA TYR A 485 14.68 23.13 13.91
C TYR A 485 16.07 22.58 14.20
N HIS A 486 16.16 21.29 14.47
CA HIS A 486 17.43 20.58 14.55
C HIS A 486 17.45 19.40 13.59
N THR A 487 18.65 19.00 13.16
CA THR A 487 18.79 17.81 12.33
C THR A 487 18.37 16.56 13.11
N PRO A 488 17.39 15.77 12.62
CA PRO A 488 17.00 14.54 13.29
C PRO A 488 18.14 13.53 13.38
N ASP A 489 18.20 12.77 14.48
CA ASP A 489 19.14 11.67 14.66
C ASP A 489 18.45 10.33 14.28
N TYR A 490 18.81 9.81 13.11
CA TYR A 490 18.33 8.53 12.61
C TYR A 490 19.30 7.36 12.85
N SER A 491 20.33 7.54 13.69
CA SER A 491 21.32 6.48 13.97
C SER A 491 20.72 5.21 14.58
N LYS A 492 19.54 5.33 15.18
CA LYS A 492 18.78 4.23 15.79
C LYS A 492 17.47 3.90 15.03
N SER A 493 17.25 4.49 13.85
CA SER A 493 16.10 4.19 13.01
C SER A 493 16.37 2.98 12.13
N ASN A 494 15.36 2.14 11.93
CA ASN A 494 15.41 1.09 10.90
C ASN A 494 14.99 1.61 9.51
N GLY A 495 14.48 2.85 9.41
CA GLY A 495 14.07 3.48 8.15
C GLY A 495 12.58 3.33 7.83
N THR A 496 11.80 2.70 8.72
CA THR A 496 10.36 2.49 8.53
C THR A 496 9.53 3.45 9.38
N GLY A 497 8.24 3.54 9.07
CA GLY A 497 7.21 4.19 9.88
C GLY A 497 6.08 3.22 10.18
N VAL A 498 5.02 3.74 10.79
CA VAL A 498 3.83 2.94 11.13
C VAL A 498 2.56 3.74 10.90
N ILE A 499 1.42 3.05 10.87
CA ILE A 499 0.11 3.70 11.05
C ILE A 499 0.01 4.12 12.51
N ASP A 500 -0.38 5.38 12.74
CA ASP A 500 -0.50 5.94 14.09
C ASP A 500 -1.80 5.50 14.76
N PHE A 501 -1.82 4.27 15.23
CA PHE A 501 -3.01 3.71 15.88
C PHE A 501 -3.41 4.46 17.14
N LYS A 502 -2.48 5.07 17.86
CA LYS A 502 -2.84 5.86 19.04
C LYS A 502 -3.67 7.10 18.68
N MET A 503 -3.26 7.84 17.64
CA MET A 503 -4.09 8.92 17.12
C MET A 503 -5.38 8.39 16.48
N HIS A 504 -5.30 7.29 15.73
CA HIS A 504 -6.46 6.69 15.08
C HIS A 504 -7.59 6.39 16.08
N TRP A 505 -7.29 5.65 17.15
CA TRP A 505 -8.29 5.37 18.19
C TRP A 505 -8.86 6.63 18.81
N SER A 506 -8.07 7.68 18.94
CA SER A 506 -8.44 8.95 19.57
C SER A 506 -9.16 9.93 18.63
N PHE A 507 -9.32 9.64 17.34
CA PHE A 507 -9.99 10.54 16.37
C PHE A 507 -11.52 10.58 16.51
N GLU A 508 -12.10 10.15 17.62
CA GLU A 508 -13.46 10.54 17.93
C GLU A 508 -13.63 12.06 17.82
N ASN A 509 -12.57 12.82 18.15
CA ASN A 509 -12.40 14.24 17.83
C ASN A 509 -10.93 14.65 17.77
N ALA A 510 -10.64 15.75 17.06
CA ALA A 510 -9.26 16.22 16.84
C ALA A 510 -8.51 16.54 18.13
N SER A 511 -9.18 17.02 19.17
CA SER A 511 -8.51 17.41 20.42
C SER A 511 -7.99 16.22 21.20
N THR A 512 -8.72 15.11 21.23
CA THR A 512 -8.27 13.84 21.85
C THR A 512 -7.13 13.22 21.05
N ALA A 513 -7.21 13.20 19.73
CA ALA A 513 -6.14 12.74 18.88
C ALA A 513 -4.84 13.58 19.03
N TYR A 514 -4.99 14.90 19.13
CA TYR A 514 -3.86 15.79 19.39
C TYR A 514 -3.21 15.54 20.76
N ALA A 515 -4.02 15.36 21.82
CA ALA A 515 -3.52 15.04 23.16
C ALA A 515 -2.78 13.70 23.17
N ALA A 516 -3.33 12.67 22.48
CA ALA A 516 -2.72 11.36 22.34
C ALA A 516 -1.33 11.44 21.68
N ALA A 517 -1.21 12.20 20.61
CA ALA A 517 0.09 12.43 19.97
C ALA A 517 1.11 13.11 20.89
N LEU A 518 0.70 14.12 21.64
CA LEU A 518 1.60 14.83 22.57
C LEU A 518 2.14 13.90 23.68
N ASP A 519 1.38 12.90 24.08
CA ASP A 519 1.77 11.92 25.08
C ASP A 519 2.74 10.87 24.53
N GLU A 520 2.51 10.41 23.30
CA GLU A 520 3.18 9.25 22.71
C GLU A 520 4.37 9.58 21.79
N ASP A 521 4.42 10.76 21.18
CA ASP A 521 5.36 11.06 20.09
C ASP A 521 6.84 10.86 20.45
N ARG A 522 7.19 11.01 21.73
CA ARG A 522 8.57 10.78 22.21
C ARG A 522 9.03 9.33 22.05
N PHE A 523 8.12 8.36 21.99
CA PHE A 523 8.44 6.95 21.90
C PHE A 523 8.67 6.48 20.46
N PHE A 524 8.16 7.20 19.48
CA PHE A 524 8.51 6.95 18.07
C PHE A 524 9.92 7.42 17.76
N ASN A 525 10.63 6.74 16.89
CA ASN A 525 11.91 7.22 16.41
C ASN A 525 11.76 8.59 15.72
N ASP A 526 10.75 8.73 14.85
CA ASP A 526 10.30 10.01 14.31
C ASP A 526 8.83 9.93 13.90
N SER A 527 7.94 10.46 14.72
CA SER A 527 6.49 10.46 14.44
C SER A 527 6.08 11.28 13.22
N THR A 528 6.99 12.06 12.63
CA THR A 528 6.71 12.76 11.36
C THR A 528 6.56 11.78 10.17
N TYR A 529 6.98 10.54 10.32
CA TYR A 529 6.79 9.46 9.34
C TYR A 529 5.52 8.62 9.58
N ASN A 530 4.79 8.83 10.67
CA ASN A 530 3.57 8.07 10.93
C ASN A 530 2.48 8.42 9.92
N VAL A 531 1.75 7.41 9.44
CA VAL A 531 0.56 7.57 8.60
C VAL A 531 -0.67 7.67 9.48
N MET A 532 -1.54 8.63 9.20
CA MET A 532 -2.71 8.93 10.02
C MET A 532 -4.00 8.83 9.21
N TYR A 533 -5.01 8.18 9.75
CA TYR A 533 -6.38 8.21 9.23
C TYR A 533 -7.41 8.26 10.37
N VAL A 534 -8.62 8.72 10.07
CA VAL A 534 -9.76 8.73 11.02
C VAL A 534 -10.47 7.38 10.96
N ASP A 535 -10.90 6.95 9.78
CA ASP A 535 -11.43 5.62 9.51
C ASP A 535 -10.68 4.93 8.37
N SER A 536 -10.77 3.62 8.32
CA SER A 536 -10.14 2.77 7.30
C SER A 536 -11.12 1.71 6.79
N HIS A 537 -10.60 0.73 6.09
CA HIS A 537 -11.37 -0.43 5.65
C HIS A 537 -11.64 -1.46 6.77
N ASP A 538 -10.99 -1.32 7.94
CA ASP A 538 -11.11 -2.24 9.08
C ASP A 538 -11.73 -1.58 10.32
N TYR A 539 -11.32 -0.33 10.60
CA TYR A 539 -11.63 0.30 11.88
C TYR A 539 -12.04 1.77 11.73
N GLY A 540 -12.96 2.19 12.60
CA GLY A 540 -13.18 3.57 12.99
C GLY A 540 -12.51 3.88 14.34
N PRO A 541 -12.60 5.12 14.85
CA PRO A 541 -12.06 5.50 16.14
C PRO A 541 -12.83 4.88 17.32
N ASP A 542 -12.28 5.00 18.53
CA ASP A 542 -12.88 4.49 19.76
C ASP A 542 -14.36 4.88 19.92
N GLY A 543 -15.16 3.92 20.38
CA GLY A 543 -16.61 4.05 20.44
C GLY A 543 -17.35 3.86 19.09
N GLN A 544 -16.60 3.66 18.00
CA GLN A 544 -17.13 3.41 16.65
C GLN A 544 -16.24 2.41 15.88
N GLU A 545 -15.51 1.56 16.55
CA GLU A 545 -14.38 0.79 16.02
C GLU A 545 -14.75 -0.05 14.80
N LYS A 546 -15.97 -0.57 14.75
CA LYS A 546 -16.44 -1.39 13.63
C LYS A 546 -17.22 -0.60 12.56
N TYR A 547 -17.27 0.73 12.68
CA TYR A 547 -18.12 1.58 11.85
C TYR A 547 -17.34 2.67 11.14
N ARG A 548 -17.79 3.06 9.95
CA ARG A 548 -17.32 4.30 9.31
C ARG A 548 -17.64 5.50 10.22
N TYR A 549 -16.71 6.43 10.31
CA TYR A 549 -16.80 7.54 11.27
C TYR A 549 -18.07 8.37 11.11
N LYS A 550 -18.81 8.56 12.19
CA LYS A 550 -20.11 9.24 12.26
C LYS A 550 -20.09 10.64 12.84
N GLY A 551 -18.94 11.24 13.07
CA GLY A 551 -18.80 12.54 13.77
C GLY A 551 -19.41 13.74 13.04
N GLY A 552 -19.92 13.59 11.83
CA GLY A 552 -20.50 14.65 11.02
C GLY A 552 -19.46 15.52 10.31
N GLU A 553 -19.91 16.33 9.34
CA GLU A 553 -19.03 17.13 8.48
C GLU A 553 -18.09 18.07 9.24
N GLN A 554 -18.59 18.74 10.31
CA GLN A 554 -17.80 19.69 11.06
C GLN A 554 -16.68 19.03 11.87
N ALA A 555 -16.94 17.83 12.44
CA ALA A 555 -15.93 17.05 13.13
C ALA A 555 -14.93 16.46 12.13
N TRP A 556 -15.37 15.99 10.96
CA TRP A 556 -14.51 15.59 9.86
C TRP A 556 -13.57 16.73 9.45
N ALA A 557 -14.10 17.94 9.24
CA ALA A 557 -13.29 19.10 8.86
C ALA A 557 -12.22 19.42 9.92
N GLU A 558 -12.55 19.33 11.21
CA GLU A 558 -11.61 19.54 12.31
C GLU A 558 -10.52 18.45 12.35
N ASN A 559 -10.90 17.17 12.22
CA ASN A 559 -9.96 16.04 12.15
C ASN A 559 -9.01 16.18 10.93
N MET A 560 -9.56 16.50 9.76
CA MET A 560 -8.77 16.75 8.56
C MET A 560 -7.79 17.93 8.74
N ASN A 561 -8.21 19.02 9.38
CA ASN A 561 -7.31 20.13 9.69
C ASN A 561 -6.10 19.65 10.49
N LEU A 562 -6.32 18.81 11.52
CA LEU A 562 -5.23 18.25 12.32
C LEU A 562 -4.33 17.35 11.48
N MET A 563 -4.90 16.40 10.75
CA MET A 563 -4.13 15.45 9.93
C MET A 563 -3.24 16.12 8.90
N PHE A 564 -3.74 17.18 8.23
CA PHE A 564 -3.02 17.84 7.14
C PHE A 564 -2.03 18.91 7.58
N THR A 565 -2.10 19.39 8.82
CA THR A 565 -1.24 20.49 9.29
C THR A 565 -0.37 20.16 10.50
N PHE A 566 -0.70 19.09 11.24
CA PHE A 566 0.13 18.58 12.30
C PHE A 566 1.28 17.72 11.74
N ARG A 567 1.85 16.81 12.47
CA ARG A 567 2.94 15.94 12.02
C ARG A 567 2.40 14.67 11.34
N GLY A 568 3.21 13.99 10.54
CA GLY A 568 2.88 12.73 9.88
C GLY A 568 2.29 12.90 8.47
N ILE A 569 1.88 11.79 7.89
CA ILE A 569 1.39 11.65 6.50
C ILE A 569 -0.12 11.42 6.56
N PRO A 570 -0.94 12.36 6.08
CA PRO A 570 -2.39 12.20 6.11
C PRO A 570 -2.86 11.16 5.09
N CYS A 571 -3.77 10.29 5.51
CA CYS A 571 -4.41 9.29 4.67
C CYS A 571 -5.93 9.37 4.80
N ILE A 572 -6.64 9.33 3.69
CA ILE A 572 -8.10 9.32 3.63
C ILE A 572 -8.56 8.05 2.93
N PHE A 573 -9.41 7.28 3.60
CA PHE A 573 -10.08 6.13 3.00
C PHE A 573 -11.18 6.58 2.04
N TYR A 574 -11.29 5.93 0.87
CA TYR A 574 -12.22 6.35 -0.18
C TYR A 574 -13.63 6.62 0.35
N GLY A 575 -14.23 7.68 -0.14
CA GLY A 575 -15.58 8.11 0.21
C GLY A 575 -15.67 8.96 1.48
N SER A 576 -14.62 9.07 2.33
CA SER A 576 -14.65 9.93 3.52
C SER A 576 -14.77 11.41 3.15
N GLU A 577 -14.37 11.80 1.94
CA GLU A 577 -14.54 13.14 1.39
C GLU A 577 -16.01 13.57 1.19
N ILE A 578 -16.93 12.62 1.29
CA ILE A 578 -18.38 12.88 1.23
C ILE A 578 -19.16 12.17 2.35
N GLN A 579 -18.48 11.68 3.38
CA GLN A 579 -19.06 10.86 4.45
C GLN A 579 -19.80 9.61 3.91
N PHE A 580 -19.23 8.96 2.88
CA PHE A 580 -19.82 7.77 2.29
C PHE A 580 -19.96 6.66 3.33
N LYS A 581 -21.18 6.10 3.44
CA LYS A 581 -21.49 5.03 4.40
C LYS A 581 -21.19 5.39 5.87
N ASN A 582 -21.29 6.66 6.26
CA ASN A 582 -21.09 7.06 7.66
C ASN A 582 -22.02 6.28 8.60
N ASP A 583 -21.53 5.89 9.77
CA ASP A 583 -22.22 5.06 10.78
C ASP A 583 -22.68 3.68 10.26
N VAL A 584 -22.06 3.19 9.17
CA VAL A 584 -22.29 1.83 8.65
C VAL A 584 -21.13 0.94 9.06
N GLU A 585 -21.45 -0.29 9.47
CA GLU A 585 -20.47 -1.31 9.85
C GLU A 585 -19.52 -1.61 8.69
N ILE A 586 -18.21 -1.58 8.95
CA ILE A 586 -17.18 -1.61 7.91
C ILE A 586 -17.09 -2.99 7.29
N ASP A 587 -16.80 -3.99 8.11
CA ASP A 587 -16.60 -5.37 7.69
C ASP A 587 -17.49 -6.32 8.49
N VAL A 588 -18.22 -7.14 7.76
CA VAL A 588 -19.13 -8.16 8.35
C VAL A 588 -18.93 -9.53 7.69
N GLY A 589 -17.84 -9.68 6.92
CA GLY A 589 -17.64 -10.86 6.09
C GLY A 589 -18.84 -11.09 5.15
N PRO A 590 -19.16 -12.34 4.78
CA PRO A 590 -20.30 -12.66 3.91
C PRO A 590 -21.65 -12.66 4.65
N GLY A 591 -21.77 -11.96 5.78
CA GLY A 591 -22.99 -11.89 6.58
C GLY A 591 -24.12 -11.03 5.97
N LYS A 592 -23.76 -10.11 5.06
CA LYS A 592 -24.70 -9.24 4.32
C LYS A 592 -24.08 -8.74 3.02
N PRO A 593 -24.89 -8.23 2.07
CA PRO A 593 -24.36 -7.66 0.82
C PRO A 593 -23.38 -6.53 1.06
N LEU A 594 -22.32 -6.47 0.25
CA LEU A 594 -21.28 -5.43 0.32
C LEU A 594 -21.85 -4.01 0.23
N GLU A 595 -22.90 -3.81 -0.58
CA GLU A 595 -23.60 -2.52 -0.67
C GLU A 595 -24.08 -2.00 0.70
N GLN A 596 -24.34 -2.88 1.67
CA GLN A 596 -24.82 -2.53 3.00
C GLN A 596 -23.69 -2.35 4.02
N THR A 597 -22.45 -2.38 3.59
CA THR A 597 -21.25 -2.29 4.46
C THR A 597 -20.49 -0.98 4.22
N GLY A 598 -19.53 -0.69 5.08
CA GLY A 598 -18.60 0.42 4.91
C GLY A 598 -17.61 0.21 3.76
N ARG A 599 -17.52 -1.01 3.20
CA ARG A 599 -16.73 -1.40 2.02
C ARG A 599 -17.58 -1.44 0.74
N ALA A 600 -18.73 -0.76 0.70
CA ALA A 600 -19.59 -0.68 -0.46
C ALA A 600 -18.89 -0.10 -1.68
N TYR A 601 -19.37 -0.45 -2.88
CA TYR A 601 -18.85 0.07 -4.14
C TYR A 601 -19.06 1.60 -4.26
N PHE A 602 -17.97 2.33 -4.48
CA PHE A 602 -17.96 3.79 -4.50
C PHE A 602 -18.18 4.39 -5.90
N GLY A 603 -17.92 3.62 -6.96
CA GLY A 603 -17.88 4.11 -8.33
C GLY A 603 -19.12 4.86 -8.79
N ASN A 604 -20.29 4.53 -8.22
CA ASN A 604 -21.55 5.26 -8.52
C ASN A 604 -21.48 6.75 -8.14
N ASN A 605 -20.62 7.12 -7.17
CA ASN A 605 -20.45 8.52 -6.73
C ASN A 605 -19.48 9.30 -7.61
N ILE A 606 -18.72 8.61 -8.48
CA ILE A 606 -17.66 9.20 -9.31
C ILE A 606 -17.80 8.88 -10.79
N THR A 607 -19.02 8.56 -11.26
CA THR A 607 -19.32 8.46 -12.69
C THR A 607 -19.14 9.83 -13.36
N GLY A 608 -18.73 9.81 -14.65
CA GLY A 608 -18.38 11.01 -15.41
C GLY A 608 -16.88 11.28 -15.38
N ASN A 609 -16.45 12.44 -15.87
CA ASN A 609 -15.06 12.75 -16.13
C ASN A 609 -14.65 14.05 -15.41
N VAL A 610 -13.35 14.20 -15.21
CA VAL A 610 -12.70 15.44 -14.74
C VAL A 610 -11.29 15.45 -15.31
N THR A 611 -10.74 16.64 -15.52
CA THR A 611 -9.32 16.82 -15.88
C THR A 611 -8.65 17.60 -14.75
N ALA A 612 -7.76 16.96 -14.03
CA ALA A 612 -6.95 17.60 -13.01
C ALA A 612 -5.87 18.45 -13.70
N THR A 613 -5.84 19.75 -13.41
CA THR A 613 -4.84 20.69 -13.93
C THR A 613 -3.64 20.83 -12.99
N ASP A 614 -3.85 20.54 -11.72
CA ASP A 614 -2.84 20.47 -10.65
C ASP A 614 -3.47 19.77 -9.45
N PHE A 615 -2.72 19.51 -8.40
CA PHE A 615 -3.22 18.94 -7.16
C PHE A 615 -4.24 19.86 -6.49
N GLY A 616 -5.47 19.39 -6.35
CA GLY A 616 -6.60 20.15 -5.82
C GLY A 616 -7.18 21.19 -6.80
N LYS A 617 -6.81 21.13 -8.09
CA LYS A 617 -7.33 22.01 -9.15
C LYS A 617 -7.74 21.19 -10.37
N TYR A 618 -8.86 21.55 -10.98
CA TYR A 618 -9.41 20.81 -12.11
C TYR A 618 -10.31 21.65 -13.00
N THR A 619 -10.61 21.10 -14.17
CA THR A 619 -11.56 21.61 -15.16
C THR A 619 -12.41 20.48 -15.71
N GLY A 620 -13.48 20.81 -16.42
CA GLY A 620 -14.26 19.84 -17.19
C GLY A 620 -14.97 18.76 -16.36
N ALA A 621 -15.22 19.00 -15.08
CA ALA A 621 -15.93 18.03 -14.24
C ALA A 621 -17.37 17.83 -14.72
N SER A 622 -17.79 16.56 -14.86
CA SER A 622 -19.11 16.15 -15.35
C SER A 622 -19.67 14.99 -14.53
N GLY A 623 -20.97 14.70 -14.69
CA GLY A 623 -21.63 13.59 -14.01
C GLY A 623 -21.52 13.70 -12.49
N ASN A 624 -21.47 12.55 -11.80
CA ASN A 624 -21.39 12.48 -10.35
C ASN A 624 -20.04 12.97 -9.80
N VAL A 625 -18.95 12.86 -10.57
CA VAL A 625 -17.65 13.48 -10.22
C VAL A 625 -17.82 14.96 -9.90
N ALA A 626 -18.56 15.71 -10.74
CA ALA A 626 -18.78 17.15 -10.51
C ALA A 626 -19.55 17.40 -9.20
N SER A 627 -20.54 16.59 -8.90
CA SER A 627 -21.32 16.70 -7.65
C SER A 627 -20.46 16.37 -6.42
N THR A 628 -19.67 15.31 -6.51
CA THR A 628 -18.80 14.81 -5.42
C THR A 628 -17.68 15.81 -5.12
N LEU A 629 -16.96 16.31 -6.12
CA LEU A 629 -15.92 17.33 -5.96
C LEU A 629 -16.45 18.68 -5.40
N ASN A 630 -17.75 18.94 -5.51
CA ASN A 630 -18.40 20.13 -4.98
C ASN A 630 -18.94 19.98 -3.55
N LYS A 631 -18.87 18.79 -2.94
CA LYS A 631 -19.27 18.58 -1.55
C LYS A 631 -18.38 19.35 -0.58
N PRO A 632 -18.87 19.77 0.60
CA PRO A 632 -18.12 20.59 1.53
C PRO A 632 -16.79 20.01 1.95
N LEU A 633 -16.73 18.72 2.30
CA LEU A 633 -15.47 18.07 2.71
C LEU A 633 -14.52 17.84 1.53
N ALA A 634 -15.01 17.53 0.34
CA ALA A 634 -14.18 17.42 -0.87
C ALA A 634 -13.47 18.77 -1.17
N LYS A 635 -14.19 19.89 -1.09
CA LYS A 635 -13.60 21.25 -1.22
C LYS A 635 -12.61 21.55 -0.10
N HIS A 636 -12.92 21.09 1.11
CA HIS A 636 -12.05 21.25 2.26
C HIS A 636 -10.70 20.53 2.02
N LEU A 637 -10.73 19.28 1.56
CA LEU A 637 -9.53 18.51 1.20
C LEU A 637 -8.74 19.14 0.05
N GLN A 638 -9.40 19.64 -0.99
CA GLN A 638 -8.74 20.38 -2.07
C GLN A 638 -7.89 21.53 -1.52
N GLN A 639 -8.45 22.34 -0.62
CA GLN A 639 -7.74 23.46 -0.03
C GLN A 639 -6.65 23.00 0.95
N LEU A 640 -6.90 22.01 1.80
CA LEU A 640 -5.92 21.46 2.74
C LEU A 640 -4.68 20.90 2.01
N ASN A 641 -4.90 20.13 0.95
CA ASN A 641 -3.82 19.61 0.13
C ASN A 641 -2.98 20.71 -0.50
N GLN A 642 -3.63 21.75 -1.03
CA GLN A 642 -2.91 22.91 -1.60
C GLN A 642 -2.09 23.65 -0.53
N ILE A 643 -2.65 23.88 0.67
CA ILE A 643 -1.93 24.51 1.79
C ILE A 643 -0.73 23.67 2.21
N ARG A 644 -0.92 22.36 2.44
CA ARG A 644 0.16 21.45 2.84
C ARG A 644 1.30 21.41 1.80
N ARG A 645 0.97 21.31 0.52
CA ARG A 645 1.96 21.29 -0.58
C ARG A 645 2.74 22.59 -0.71
N ALA A 646 2.14 23.73 -0.41
CA ALA A 646 2.80 25.03 -0.50
C ALA A 646 3.73 25.32 0.69
N VAL A 647 3.60 24.62 1.82
CA VAL A 647 4.28 24.91 3.08
C VAL A 647 5.10 23.70 3.56
N PRO A 648 6.41 23.62 3.24
CA PRO A 648 7.27 22.50 3.62
C PRO A 648 7.26 22.17 5.12
N ALA A 649 7.09 23.17 5.98
CA ALA A 649 6.96 22.98 7.42
C ALA A 649 5.78 22.07 7.79
N LEU A 650 4.68 22.09 7.05
CA LEU A 650 3.52 21.23 7.29
C LEU A 650 3.74 19.77 6.80
N GLN A 651 4.66 19.57 5.90
CA GLN A 651 5.03 18.26 5.37
C GLN A 651 6.03 17.55 6.28
N MET A 652 7.26 18.05 6.33
CA MET A 652 8.43 17.42 6.93
C MET A 652 8.91 18.09 8.23
N GLY A 653 8.17 19.08 8.73
CA GLY A 653 8.63 19.90 9.85
C GLY A 653 8.52 19.21 11.19
N GLN A 654 9.40 19.61 12.10
CA GLN A 654 9.26 19.39 13.53
C GLN A 654 8.18 20.30 14.10
N TYR A 655 7.67 19.99 15.30
CA TYR A 655 6.64 20.81 15.93
C TYR A 655 6.95 21.20 17.37
N ALA A 656 6.31 22.28 17.82
CA ALA A 656 6.22 22.66 19.24
C ALA A 656 4.76 22.99 19.56
N SER A 657 4.20 22.29 20.55
CA SER A 657 2.83 22.56 21.00
C SER A 657 2.73 23.91 21.71
N VAL A 658 1.63 24.63 21.43
CA VAL A 658 1.24 25.86 22.11
C VAL A 658 0.02 25.63 23.01
N GLY A 659 -0.61 24.45 22.88
CA GLY A 659 -1.83 24.01 23.58
C GLY A 659 -3.08 24.17 22.71
N ASN A 660 -4.18 23.49 23.11
CA ASN A 660 -5.50 23.61 22.48
C ASN A 660 -5.50 23.49 20.94
N MET A 661 -4.87 22.45 20.39
CA MET A 661 -4.71 22.25 18.95
C MET A 661 -4.04 23.44 18.24
N ALA A 662 -3.09 24.07 18.91
CA ALA A 662 -2.22 25.10 18.35
C ALA A 662 -0.75 24.70 18.49
N TYR A 663 0.01 24.92 17.43
CA TYR A 663 1.41 24.50 17.35
C TYR A 663 2.19 25.33 16.33
N VAL A 664 3.52 25.39 16.54
CA VAL A 664 4.48 25.87 15.56
C VAL A 664 5.02 24.69 14.80
N ARG A 665 5.14 24.79 13.47
CA ARG A 665 5.83 23.84 12.61
C ARG A 665 7.02 24.52 11.97
N ARG A 666 8.17 23.86 11.93
CA ARG A 666 9.35 24.38 11.23
C ARG A 666 10.14 23.26 10.56
N TYR A 667 10.62 23.54 9.36
CA TYR A 667 11.50 22.66 8.58
C TYR A 667 12.65 23.46 8.00
N THR A 668 13.89 23.02 8.24
CA THR A 668 15.09 23.67 7.72
C THR A 668 16.02 22.61 7.15
N LYS A 669 16.10 22.48 5.84
CA LYS A 669 16.99 21.56 5.13
C LYS A 669 17.17 22.00 3.69
N GLY A 670 18.39 21.75 3.12
CA GLY A 670 18.64 22.00 1.69
C GLY A 670 18.48 23.45 1.24
N GLY A 671 18.76 24.42 2.13
CA GLY A 671 18.57 25.85 1.82
C GLY A 671 17.13 26.36 1.96
N VAL A 672 16.19 25.49 2.37
CA VAL A 672 14.80 25.85 2.67
C VAL A 672 14.66 26.04 4.18
N ASP A 673 14.16 27.19 4.63
CA ASP A 673 13.63 27.40 5.98
C ASP A 673 12.15 27.79 5.86
N SER A 674 11.27 26.96 6.42
CA SER A 674 9.81 27.15 6.37
C SER A 674 9.26 27.07 7.79
N LEU A 675 8.43 28.04 8.16
CA LEU A 675 7.79 28.08 9.48
C LEU A 675 6.32 28.46 9.34
N ALA A 676 5.47 27.74 10.06
CA ALA A 676 4.04 28.00 10.15
C ALA A 676 3.54 27.92 11.59
N CYS A 677 2.65 28.85 11.94
CA CYS A 677 1.90 28.88 13.19
C CYS A 677 0.46 28.47 12.91
N VAL A 678 0.02 27.34 13.47
CA VAL A 678 -1.30 26.75 13.22
C VAL A 678 -2.16 26.84 14.46
N ALA A 679 -3.42 27.26 14.31
CA ALA A 679 -4.46 27.22 15.34
C ALA A 679 -5.75 26.67 14.75
N ILE A 680 -6.25 25.55 15.30
CA ILE A 680 -7.46 24.83 14.83
C ILE A 680 -8.60 25.09 15.82
N SER A 681 -9.79 25.43 15.32
CA SER A 681 -11.04 25.57 16.09
C SER A 681 -10.90 26.45 17.34
N GLY A 682 -10.11 27.52 17.23
CA GLY A 682 -9.82 28.43 18.33
C GLY A 682 -8.84 29.50 17.92
N GLY A 683 -8.27 30.18 18.90
CA GLY A 683 -7.19 31.17 18.72
C GLY A 683 -6.01 30.79 19.61
N ALA A 684 -4.82 31.32 19.28
CA ALA A 684 -3.60 31.07 20.04
C ALA A 684 -2.63 32.25 19.98
N THR A 685 -1.74 32.31 20.97
CA THR A 685 -0.62 33.27 20.98
C THR A 685 0.69 32.45 20.88
N PHE A 686 1.36 32.61 19.73
CA PHE A 686 2.64 32.01 19.45
C PHE A 686 3.76 32.93 19.93
N LYS A 687 4.73 32.37 20.63
CA LYS A 687 5.89 33.07 21.17
C LYS A 687 7.20 32.52 20.62
N ASN A 688 8.27 33.29 20.75
CA ASN A 688 9.61 32.91 20.29
C ASN A 688 9.65 32.52 18.82
N ILE A 689 8.93 33.27 17.99
CA ILE A 689 8.95 33.09 16.52
C ILE A 689 9.72 34.24 15.86
N PRO A 690 10.28 34.05 14.67
CA PRO A 690 11.01 35.07 13.95
C PRO A 690 10.19 36.36 13.74
N ASN A 691 10.85 37.51 13.88
CA ASN A 691 10.23 38.81 13.50
C ASN A 691 10.06 38.92 11.99
N GLY A 692 9.01 39.57 11.54
CA GLY A 692 8.75 39.83 10.14
C GLY A 692 7.29 39.64 9.74
N LYS A 693 7.05 39.52 8.45
CA LYS A 693 5.73 39.35 7.86
C LYS A 693 5.26 37.92 7.95
N TYR A 694 4.01 37.73 8.34
CA TYR A 694 3.29 36.43 8.32
C TYR A 694 2.01 36.58 7.51
N ILE A 695 1.70 35.58 6.71
CA ILE A 695 0.48 35.52 5.89
C ILE A 695 -0.30 34.29 6.26
N ASP A 696 -1.59 34.44 6.58
CA ASP A 696 -2.49 33.32 6.80
C ASP A 696 -2.83 32.64 5.46
N ALA A 697 -2.46 31.39 5.32
CA ALA A 697 -2.72 30.62 4.11
C ALA A 697 -4.23 30.42 3.84
N VAL A 698 -5.07 30.49 4.87
CA VAL A 698 -6.52 30.28 4.76
C VAL A 698 -7.24 31.52 4.25
N THR A 699 -6.91 32.72 4.77
CA THR A 699 -7.63 33.96 4.46
C THR A 699 -6.83 34.98 3.66
N GLY A 700 -5.50 34.91 3.72
CA GLY A 700 -4.60 35.95 3.21
C GLY A 700 -4.35 37.07 4.20
N ASP A 701 -4.88 37.00 5.44
CA ASP A 701 -4.60 38.00 6.49
C ASP A 701 -3.11 38.11 6.75
N VAL A 702 -2.68 39.38 6.97
CA VAL A 702 -1.26 39.70 7.13
C VAL A 702 -1.00 40.23 8.54
N LYS A 703 -0.05 39.60 9.23
CA LYS A 703 0.47 40.06 10.53
C LYS A 703 1.94 40.46 10.40
N THR A 704 2.33 41.47 11.17
CA THR A 704 3.74 41.83 11.34
C THR A 704 4.17 41.49 12.77
N VAL A 705 5.15 40.64 12.91
CA VAL A 705 5.74 40.26 14.20
C VAL A 705 6.96 41.11 14.45
N THR A 706 7.00 41.80 15.60
CA THR A 706 8.12 42.66 15.99
C THR A 706 8.81 42.20 17.28
N ASN A 707 8.11 41.49 18.16
CA ASN A 707 8.60 41.01 19.46
C ASN A 707 8.53 39.50 19.62
N GLY A 708 8.72 38.75 18.52
CA GLY A 708 8.67 37.28 18.55
C GLY A 708 7.30 36.72 18.92
N THR A 709 6.22 37.51 18.82
CA THR A 709 4.87 37.11 19.26
C THR A 709 3.83 37.36 18.16
N LEU A 710 3.00 36.34 17.86
CA LEU A 710 1.86 36.45 16.96
C LEU A 710 0.62 35.89 17.67
N THR A 711 -0.48 36.69 17.64
CA THR A 711 -1.79 36.22 18.11
C THR A 711 -2.71 35.98 16.93
N SER A 712 -3.18 34.74 16.80
CA SER A 712 -4.20 34.36 15.81
C SER A 712 -5.60 34.67 16.35
N PRO A 713 -6.55 35.11 15.52
CA PRO A 713 -7.93 35.27 15.95
C PRO A 713 -8.54 33.91 16.31
N SER A 714 -9.55 33.92 17.19
CA SER A 714 -10.36 32.74 17.46
C SER A 714 -11.26 32.40 16.26
N VAL A 715 -11.36 31.16 15.90
CA VAL A 715 -12.23 30.67 14.82
C VAL A 715 -13.13 29.53 15.33
N GLY A 716 -14.26 29.30 14.63
CA GLY A 716 -15.21 28.26 14.98
C GLY A 716 -14.72 26.85 14.66
N LYS A 717 -15.43 25.85 15.18
CA LYS A 717 -15.12 24.43 14.98
C LYS A 717 -15.01 24.07 13.48
N GLY A 718 -14.00 23.29 13.12
CA GLY A 718 -13.69 22.89 11.76
C GLY A 718 -12.96 23.96 10.92
N ASN A 719 -12.80 25.22 11.41
CA ASN A 719 -12.00 26.24 10.80
C ASN A 719 -10.58 26.29 11.42
N MET A 720 -9.65 26.94 10.78
CA MET A 720 -8.28 27.11 11.28
C MET A 720 -7.62 28.37 10.75
N ARG A 721 -6.45 28.71 11.31
CA ARG A 721 -5.50 29.70 10.78
C ARG A 721 -4.12 29.07 10.63
N VAL A 722 -3.46 29.36 9.53
CA VAL A 722 -2.11 28.89 9.20
C VAL A 722 -1.26 30.09 8.80
N TYR A 723 -0.63 30.74 9.79
CA TYR A 723 0.24 31.91 9.53
C TYR A 723 1.64 31.41 9.13
N VAL A 724 1.98 31.60 7.87
CA VAL A 724 3.27 31.23 7.28
C VAL A 724 4.23 32.38 7.36
N CYS A 725 5.45 32.13 7.86
CA CYS A 725 6.52 33.15 7.93
C CYS A 725 6.98 33.54 6.52
N CYS A 726 6.90 34.83 6.20
CA CYS A 726 7.34 35.43 4.93
C CYS A 726 8.48 36.45 5.14
N ALA A 727 9.21 36.35 6.25
CA ALA A 727 10.41 37.11 6.51
C ALA A 727 11.55 36.73 5.55
N SER A 728 12.54 37.60 5.40
CA SER A 728 13.73 37.31 4.59
C SER A 728 14.40 36.04 5.09
N GLY A 729 14.75 35.12 4.16
CA GLY A 729 15.35 33.80 4.46
C GLY A 729 14.33 32.67 4.65
N PHE A 730 13.03 33.00 4.73
CA PHE A 730 11.99 31.97 4.86
C PHE A 730 11.28 31.67 3.53
N LYS A 731 10.89 30.42 3.33
CA LYS A 731 9.98 29.98 2.27
C LYS A 731 8.56 30.40 2.65
N GLY A 732 8.19 31.64 2.23
CA GLY A 732 6.87 32.20 2.47
C GLY A 732 5.85 31.83 1.39
N ILE A 733 4.66 32.43 1.51
CA ILE A 733 3.55 32.37 0.55
C ILE A 733 3.18 33.80 0.10
N SER A 734 2.53 33.90 -1.07
CA SER A 734 2.15 35.24 -1.62
C SER A 734 0.81 35.76 -1.11
N GLY A 735 -0.03 34.90 -0.55
CA GLY A 735 -1.38 35.22 -0.10
C GLY A 735 -2.15 33.99 0.28
N LYS A 736 -3.48 34.09 0.27
CA LYS A 736 -4.39 32.96 0.46
C LYS A 736 -4.13 31.84 -0.54
N ILE A 737 -4.26 30.60 -0.09
CA ILE A 737 -4.11 29.40 -0.89
C ILE A 737 -5.48 28.70 -1.04
N GLY A 738 -5.83 28.38 -2.29
CA GLY A 738 -7.12 27.76 -2.61
C GLY A 738 -8.32 28.71 -2.55
N THR A 739 -9.50 28.14 -2.71
CA THR A 739 -10.76 28.89 -2.68
C THR A 739 -11.47 28.66 -1.34
N ASN A 740 -12.29 29.62 -0.92
CA ASN A 740 -13.06 29.49 0.32
C ASN A 740 -13.98 28.27 0.28
N GLY A 741 -13.71 27.33 1.18
CA GLY A 741 -14.61 26.23 1.49
C GLY A 741 -15.65 26.65 2.54
N THR A 742 -16.53 25.70 2.87
CA THR A 742 -17.51 25.90 3.95
C THR A 742 -16.85 26.13 5.30
N TYR A 743 -15.72 25.49 5.55
CA TYR A 743 -15.02 25.49 6.83
C TYR A 743 -13.78 26.39 6.82
N LEU A 744 -12.99 26.42 5.75
CA LEU A 744 -11.79 27.26 5.64
C LEU A 744 -12.13 28.63 5.01
N LYS A 745 -12.43 29.62 5.85
CA LYS A 745 -12.89 30.93 5.44
C LYS A 745 -12.44 32.05 6.37
#